data_f13aeb0f8bfc11aa15079526b87109d4
#
_entry.id   f13aeb0f8bfc11aa15079526b87109d4
#
_cell.length_a   1.000
_cell.length_b   1.000
_cell.length_c   1.000
_cell.angle_alpha   90.00
_cell.angle_beta   90.00
_cell.angle_gamma   90.00
#
_symmetry.space_group_name_H-M   'P 1'
#
loop_
_entity.id
_entity.type
_entity.pdbx_description
1 polymer ?
#
loop_
_entity_poly.entity_id
_entity_poly.type
_entity_poly.pdbx_seq_one_letter_code
_entity_poly.pdbx_strand_id
1 'polypeptide(L)'
;MNLLATFADISFKDMPLREDVRLLGRILGDTLREQEGDETFDLVENVRRCAVLFRKTQDERDRNQLEKILNALSPRDTLSVVRAFSYFSQLSNIAEDLHHNRRRRAHLNAGSPPQEGSVQLALDRLQKKNISAETMQAFLNKAMISPVLTAHPTEVQRKSILDCQLIIASLLSDRDRINMTPDELADNEEALRRFVLILWHTRMLRTSKLTVPDEIKNGLAYYRYTFLSEIPKIYASLAKQIETHFGKRLHIPPFLRIGSWIGGDRDGNPFVTHPVMMDAVMRHSATALEYYLTETHLLSIRLSLSTRLVKTSQALEELSASSPDRAVSREDEPYRRALIAIYSRLTATAGHLGHPIKHLHAVSPHAKPYTEAQEYMADLDIIIDSLEQHGALHLAHGRIACLRRAVEVFGFHLAPLDMRQHSSVHEQVVHELFLKMGNTSYLKLNEAERRDALIAALQTAKILIDDFEKFSDIVQSELQLMRTAQKIHQRFGHAALPNYIISKTDGVSDILEVALMLQQVSLLDDCQTLHINIIPLFETIADLRVCGVIMDELLSIPFYRQLLKSRNNTQEVMLGYSDSNKDGGYLTANWELYKAELELVKVFNKHGIELRLFHGRGGTVGRGGGPSYEAILAQPLGSVNAQIRITEQGEVIASKYADPEIGRRNLEILIAATLEATLLHPHENDGATSEHLRIVEALSLDAFATYRKLVYETAGFTDYFFAATPIKEIAELNIGSRPSSRKTSDSIEDLRAIPWVFSWSLNRVLLPGWYGFGSAVQKFIECENSAGLQQLQAMYKNWAFFRGLLSNMDMVLAKTDMGIASRYAELVADETLRHTIFSMMETEWQLTIDMLFAITGATTLLESNPTLARSLTTRTPYIDPLNHLQVGLLHRHRSGDSHHLVKRAIHLTINGIAAGLRNSG
;
A
#
# COMPACT_ATOMS: atom_id res chain seq x y z
N MET A 1 -32.42 11.23 0.84
CA MET A 1 -32.07 12.02 2.05
C MET A 1 -30.59 12.38 1.97
N ASN A 2 -30.21 13.65 2.13
CA ASN A 2 -28.80 14.04 2.09
C ASN A 2 -28.17 13.74 3.45
N LEU A 3 -27.54 12.56 3.59
CA LEU A 3 -26.95 12.08 4.85
C LEU A 3 -25.57 12.68 5.14
N LEU A 4 -25.01 13.45 4.19
CA LEU A 4 -23.74 14.15 4.39
C LEU A 4 -24.00 15.55 4.97
N ALA A 5 -23.18 15.99 5.91
CA ALA A 5 -23.25 17.32 6.48
C ALA A 5 -23.17 18.39 5.39
N THR A 6 -24.18 19.26 5.31
CA THR A 6 -24.20 20.41 4.41
C THR A 6 -23.45 21.58 5.05
N PHE A 7 -22.26 21.89 4.54
CA PHE A 7 -21.48 23.03 4.99
C PHE A 7 -21.95 24.31 4.28
N ALA A 8 -22.83 25.05 4.91
CA ALA A 8 -23.28 26.38 4.45
C ALA A 8 -22.17 27.43 4.54
N ASP A 9 -21.26 27.32 5.51
CA ASP A 9 -20.19 28.26 5.74
C ASP A 9 -18.82 27.66 5.37
N ILE A 10 -18.24 28.21 4.29
CA ILE A 10 -16.88 27.84 3.86
C ILE A 10 -15.89 28.60 4.73
N SER A 11 -15.11 27.84 5.50
CA SER A 11 -14.02 28.41 6.30
C SER A 11 -13.04 29.18 5.39
N PHE A 12 -12.61 30.36 5.83
CA PHE A 12 -11.54 31.15 5.17
C PHE A 12 -10.29 30.29 4.90
N LYS A 13 -10.07 29.28 5.70
CA LYS A 13 -8.96 28.33 5.59
C LYS A 13 -8.98 27.50 4.30
N ASP A 14 -10.13 27.34 3.64
CA ASP A 14 -10.30 26.50 2.44
C ASP A 14 -10.40 27.33 1.14
N MET A 15 -10.32 28.64 1.24
CA MET A 15 -10.32 29.54 0.06
C MET A 15 -9.24 29.16 -0.95
N PRO A 16 -7.96 28.89 -0.55
CA PRO A 16 -6.94 28.54 -1.52
C PRO A 16 -7.22 27.22 -2.27
N LEU A 17 -7.83 26.21 -1.62
CA LEU A 17 -8.28 24.99 -2.31
C LEU A 17 -9.30 25.30 -3.40
N ARG A 18 -10.28 26.16 -3.10
CA ARG A 18 -11.31 26.55 -4.08
C ARG A 18 -10.72 27.31 -5.27
N GLU A 19 -9.72 28.16 -5.01
CA GLU A 19 -9.03 28.92 -6.05
C GLU A 19 -8.25 27.98 -6.97
N ASP A 20 -7.53 26.99 -6.41
CA ASP A 20 -6.83 25.97 -7.19
C ASP A 20 -7.78 25.12 -8.03
N VAL A 21 -8.87 24.60 -7.43
CA VAL A 21 -9.87 23.82 -8.16
C VAL A 21 -10.53 24.65 -9.26
N ARG A 22 -10.83 25.94 -9.02
CA ARG A 22 -11.38 26.84 -10.03
C ARG A 22 -10.38 27.12 -11.16
N LEU A 23 -9.10 27.38 -10.83
CA LEU A 23 -8.05 27.62 -11.81
C LEU A 23 -7.90 26.40 -12.73
N LEU A 24 -7.72 25.20 -12.13
CA LEU A 24 -7.58 23.97 -12.90
C LEU A 24 -8.83 23.62 -13.71
N GLY A 25 -10.02 23.83 -13.13
CA GLY A 25 -11.29 23.64 -13.84
C GLY A 25 -11.46 24.61 -15.01
N ARG A 26 -11.07 25.87 -14.88
CA ARG A 26 -11.08 26.87 -15.96
C ARG A 26 -10.12 26.44 -17.07
N ILE A 27 -8.88 26.09 -16.72
CA ILE A 27 -7.87 25.67 -17.71
C ILE A 27 -8.34 24.42 -18.47
N LEU A 28 -8.93 23.43 -17.77
CA LEU A 28 -9.50 22.25 -18.42
C LEU A 28 -10.69 22.61 -19.34
N GLY A 29 -11.57 23.51 -18.91
CA GLY A 29 -12.68 24.00 -19.72
C GLY A 29 -12.22 24.74 -20.98
N ASP A 30 -11.22 25.63 -20.85
CA ASP A 30 -10.60 26.32 -21.97
C ASP A 30 -9.96 25.31 -22.96
N THR A 31 -9.23 24.32 -22.44
CA THR A 31 -8.66 23.23 -23.23
C THR A 31 -9.73 22.45 -24.00
N LEU A 32 -10.83 22.12 -23.32
CA LEU A 32 -11.95 21.40 -23.95
C LEU A 32 -12.55 22.23 -25.12
N ARG A 33 -12.77 23.52 -24.89
CA ARG A 33 -13.32 24.45 -25.89
C ARG A 33 -12.41 24.59 -27.10
N GLU A 34 -11.10 24.74 -26.87
CA GLU A 34 -10.11 24.89 -27.92
C GLU A 34 -9.92 23.61 -28.75
N GLN A 35 -10.02 22.44 -28.13
CA GLN A 35 -9.70 21.17 -28.79
C GLN A 35 -10.93 20.42 -29.36
N GLU A 36 -12.11 20.56 -28.73
CA GLU A 36 -13.33 19.82 -29.11
C GLU A 36 -14.46 20.75 -29.58
N GLY A 37 -14.31 22.07 -29.40
CA GLY A 37 -15.27 23.09 -29.82
C GLY A 37 -16.25 23.53 -28.73
N ASP A 38 -16.94 24.66 -29.01
CA ASP A 38 -17.91 25.27 -28.08
C ASP A 38 -19.10 24.33 -27.77
N GLU A 39 -19.62 23.61 -28.77
CA GLU A 39 -20.74 22.69 -28.57
C GLU A 39 -20.44 21.60 -27.53
N THR A 40 -19.26 21.00 -27.62
CA THR A 40 -18.82 19.99 -26.65
C THR A 40 -18.61 20.59 -25.27
N PHE A 41 -18.03 21.78 -25.19
CA PHE A 41 -17.86 22.49 -23.93
C PHE A 41 -19.21 22.81 -23.26
N ASP A 42 -20.18 23.36 -24.03
CA ASP A 42 -21.50 23.69 -23.51
C ASP A 42 -22.26 22.46 -23.07
N LEU A 43 -22.09 21.33 -23.76
CA LEU A 43 -22.66 20.05 -23.37
C LEU A 43 -22.11 19.57 -22.00
N VAL A 44 -20.79 19.56 -21.85
CA VAL A 44 -20.12 19.15 -20.59
C VAL A 44 -20.55 20.07 -19.44
N GLU A 45 -20.61 21.38 -19.69
CA GLU A 45 -21.02 22.37 -18.69
C GLU A 45 -22.51 22.22 -18.33
N ASN A 46 -23.38 21.88 -19.27
CA ASN A 46 -24.78 21.59 -19.00
C ASN A 46 -24.95 20.33 -18.14
N VAL A 47 -24.27 19.23 -18.47
CA VAL A 47 -24.25 18.01 -17.63
C VAL A 47 -23.80 18.34 -16.22
N ARG A 48 -22.70 19.11 -16.08
CA ARG A 48 -22.16 19.53 -14.78
C ARG A 48 -23.19 20.32 -13.96
N ARG A 49 -23.86 21.31 -14.59
CA ARG A 49 -24.87 22.12 -13.91
C ARG A 49 -26.05 21.29 -13.45
N CYS A 50 -26.56 20.40 -14.28
CA CYS A 50 -27.67 19.51 -13.92
C CYS A 50 -27.27 18.56 -12.77
N ALA A 51 -26.06 17.99 -12.78
CA ALA A 51 -25.58 17.14 -11.70
C ALA A 51 -25.43 17.91 -10.38
N VAL A 52 -24.89 19.13 -10.41
CA VAL A 52 -24.77 19.98 -9.23
C VAL A 52 -26.15 20.38 -8.69
N LEU A 53 -27.10 20.71 -9.56
CA LEU A 53 -28.46 21.07 -9.18
C LEU A 53 -29.16 19.88 -8.54
N PHE A 54 -29.14 18.71 -9.16
CA PHE A 54 -29.72 17.48 -8.60
C PHE A 54 -29.19 17.17 -7.20
N ARG A 55 -27.88 17.29 -6.99
CA ARG A 55 -27.30 17.06 -5.66
C ARG A 55 -27.74 18.08 -4.60
N LYS A 56 -28.07 19.31 -5.01
CA LYS A 56 -28.58 20.34 -4.09
C LYS A 56 -30.05 20.16 -3.75
N THR A 57 -30.85 19.84 -4.75
CA THR A 57 -32.31 19.79 -4.61
C THR A 57 -32.81 18.42 -4.18
N GLN A 58 -32.10 17.34 -4.59
CA GLN A 58 -32.60 15.95 -4.49
C GLN A 58 -33.97 15.75 -5.16
N ASP A 59 -34.32 16.62 -6.14
CA ASP A 59 -35.59 16.57 -6.87
C ASP A 59 -35.51 15.55 -8.01
N GLU A 60 -36.49 14.68 -8.10
CA GLU A 60 -36.62 13.69 -9.18
C GLU A 60 -36.64 14.31 -10.58
N ARG A 61 -37.18 15.51 -10.71
CA ARG A 61 -37.19 16.25 -11.97
C ARG A 61 -35.79 16.59 -12.46
N ASP A 62 -34.92 17.02 -11.57
CA ASP A 62 -33.55 17.38 -11.89
C ASP A 62 -32.76 16.11 -12.25
N ARG A 63 -33.02 14.97 -11.57
CA ARG A 63 -32.48 13.67 -11.92
C ARG A 63 -32.91 13.23 -13.32
N ASN A 64 -34.21 13.26 -13.61
CA ASN A 64 -34.77 12.87 -14.90
C ASN A 64 -34.23 13.74 -16.05
N GLN A 65 -34.00 15.04 -15.78
CA GLN A 65 -33.38 15.91 -16.78
C GLN A 65 -31.92 15.54 -17.06
N LEU A 66 -31.13 15.26 -16.01
CA LEU A 66 -29.77 14.78 -16.17
C LEU A 66 -29.72 13.48 -16.96
N GLU A 67 -30.52 12.49 -16.59
CA GLU A 67 -30.60 11.20 -17.30
C GLU A 67 -31.01 11.36 -18.75
N LYS A 68 -31.98 12.23 -19.06
CA LYS A 68 -32.41 12.53 -20.43
C LYS A 68 -31.24 13.07 -21.26
N ILE A 69 -30.44 13.98 -20.71
CA ILE A 69 -29.27 14.52 -21.41
C ILE A 69 -28.26 13.41 -21.66
N LEU A 70 -27.94 12.63 -20.63
CA LEU A 70 -26.92 11.57 -20.71
C LEU A 70 -27.29 10.44 -21.67
N ASN A 71 -28.58 10.06 -21.69
CA ASN A 71 -29.10 9.03 -22.62
C ASN A 71 -29.17 9.47 -24.08
N ALA A 72 -29.20 10.79 -24.35
CA ALA A 72 -29.21 11.35 -25.69
C ALA A 72 -27.82 11.54 -26.31
N LEU A 73 -26.73 11.30 -25.54
CA LEU A 73 -25.37 11.51 -26.02
C LEU A 73 -24.98 10.54 -27.14
N SER A 74 -24.33 11.09 -28.16
CA SER A 74 -23.61 10.25 -29.13
C SER A 74 -22.45 9.50 -28.50
N PRO A 75 -21.92 8.41 -29.06
CA PRO A 75 -20.74 7.73 -28.53
C PRO A 75 -19.50 8.63 -28.42
N ARG A 76 -19.37 9.61 -29.33
CA ARG A 76 -18.26 10.59 -29.29
C ARG A 76 -18.44 11.57 -28.12
N ASP A 77 -19.64 12.15 -27.96
CA ASP A 77 -19.93 13.08 -26.87
C ASP A 77 -19.80 12.40 -25.51
N THR A 78 -20.25 11.14 -25.40
CA THR A 78 -20.05 10.30 -24.21
C THR A 78 -18.58 10.22 -23.82
N LEU A 79 -17.68 9.97 -24.79
CA LEU A 79 -16.24 9.92 -24.51
C LEU A 79 -15.68 11.26 -24.03
N SER A 80 -16.11 12.38 -24.64
CA SER A 80 -15.66 13.72 -24.26
C SER A 80 -16.13 14.07 -22.85
N VAL A 81 -17.40 13.77 -22.49
CA VAL A 81 -17.95 13.97 -21.14
C VAL A 81 -17.20 13.12 -20.13
N VAL A 82 -17.02 11.82 -20.39
CA VAL A 82 -16.32 10.90 -19.46
C VAL A 82 -14.88 11.36 -19.24
N ARG A 83 -14.16 11.78 -20.29
CA ARG A 83 -12.78 12.29 -20.16
C ARG A 83 -12.72 13.57 -19.37
N ALA A 84 -13.61 14.54 -19.64
CA ALA A 84 -13.65 15.81 -18.93
C ALA A 84 -13.85 15.62 -17.43
N PHE A 85 -14.82 14.81 -17.01
CA PHE A 85 -15.06 14.55 -15.59
C PHE A 85 -13.97 13.72 -14.92
N SER A 86 -13.37 12.76 -15.64
CA SER A 86 -12.26 11.99 -15.13
C SER A 86 -11.03 12.86 -14.90
N TYR A 87 -10.65 13.72 -15.84
CA TYR A 87 -9.54 14.65 -15.66
C TYR A 87 -9.83 15.70 -14.59
N PHE A 88 -11.06 16.21 -14.53
CA PHE A 88 -11.44 17.13 -13.46
C PHE A 88 -11.27 16.49 -12.07
N SER A 89 -11.69 15.23 -11.91
CA SER A 89 -11.50 14.49 -10.66
C SER A 89 -10.01 14.34 -10.31
N GLN A 90 -9.16 14.02 -11.28
CA GLN A 90 -7.71 13.92 -11.08
C GLN A 90 -7.07 15.26 -10.70
N LEU A 91 -7.44 16.35 -11.38
CA LEU A 91 -6.94 17.71 -11.09
C LEU A 91 -7.41 18.18 -9.69
N SER A 92 -8.66 17.88 -9.32
CA SER A 92 -9.17 18.16 -7.97
C SER A 92 -8.41 17.38 -6.89
N ASN A 93 -8.02 16.11 -7.17
CA ASN A 93 -7.18 15.32 -6.27
C ASN A 93 -5.84 16.02 -6.02
N ILE A 94 -5.18 16.53 -7.05
CA ILE A 94 -3.93 17.27 -6.91
C ILE A 94 -4.11 18.50 -6.01
N ALA A 95 -5.15 19.30 -6.24
CA ALA A 95 -5.43 20.49 -5.44
C ALA A 95 -5.69 20.14 -3.96
N GLU A 96 -6.43 19.08 -3.68
CA GLU A 96 -6.69 18.63 -2.30
C GLU A 96 -5.41 18.14 -1.62
N ASP A 97 -4.59 17.34 -2.28
CA ASP A 97 -3.33 16.83 -1.73
C ASP A 97 -2.36 17.97 -1.39
N LEU A 98 -2.23 18.96 -2.26
CA LEU A 98 -1.46 20.17 -1.98
C LEU A 98 -2.05 21.01 -0.85
N HIS A 99 -3.39 21.07 -0.76
CA HIS A 99 -4.03 21.79 0.33
C HIS A 99 -3.74 21.17 1.68
N HIS A 100 -3.64 19.83 1.78
CA HIS A 100 -3.19 19.18 3.01
C HIS A 100 -1.78 19.63 3.43
N ASN A 101 -0.83 19.69 2.49
CA ASN A 101 0.52 20.19 2.74
C ASN A 101 0.50 21.68 3.14
N ARG A 102 -0.29 22.50 2.45
CA ARG A 102 -0.50 23.93 2.76
C ARG A 102 -1.02 24.12 4.17
N ARG A 103 -2.05 23.35 4.58
CA ARG A 103 -2.63 23.39 5.92
C ARG A 103 -1.61 23.02 7.00
N ARG A 104 -0.81 21.96 6.75
CA ARG A 104 0.26 21.56 7.66
C ARG A 104 1.31 22.66 7.82
N ARG A 105 1.76 23.27 6.73
CA ARG A 105 2.72 24.39 6.78
C ARG A 105 2.15 25.59 7.53
N ALA A 106 0.91 25.97 7.27
CA ALA A 106 0.25 27.05 8.00
C ALA A 106 0.18 26.77 9.51
N HIS A 107 -0.10 25.53 9.90
CA HIS A 107 -0.13 25.09 11.28
C HIS A 107 1.26 25.20 11.96
N LEU A 108 2.31 24.72 11.27
CA LEU A 108 3.69 24.82 11.75
C LEU A 108 4.15 26.27 11.86
N ASN A 109 3.86 27.12 10.84
CA ASN A 109 4.23 28.54 10.85
C ASN A 109 3.53 29.35 11.93
N ALA A 110 2.31 28.94 12.32
CA ALA A 110 1.57 29.55 13.42
C ALA A 110 2.09 29.13 14.81
N GLY A 111 3.08 28.25 14.91
CA GLY A 111 3.55 27.70 16.17
C GLY A 111 2.50 26.88 16.92
N SER A 112 1.53 26.33 16.20
CA SER A 112 0.46 25.52 16.80
C SER A 112 1.00 24.20 17.37
N PRO A 113 0.33 23.59 18.37
CA PRO A 113 0.77 22.33 18.96
C PRO A 113 0.99 21.24 17.90
N PRO A 114 1.91 20.29 18.12
CA PRO A 114 2.16 19.21 17.17
C PRO A 114 0.90 18.42 16.84
N GLN A 115 0.74 18.04 15.57
CA GLN A 115 -0.43 17.32 15.07
C GLN A 115 -0.34 15.82 15.35
N GLU A 116 -1.50 15.16 15.45
CA GLU A 116 -1.61 13.70 15.54
C GLU A 116 -0.78 13.00 14.44
N GLY A 117 -0.13 11.91 14.82
CA GLY A 117 0.75 11.15 13.93
C GLY A 117 2.07 11.86 13.58
N SER A 118 2.46 12.94 14.29
CA SER A 118 3.81 13.50 14.19
C SER A 118 4.74 12.87 15.21
N VAL A 119 6.01 12.67 14.83
CA VAL A 119 7.04 12.18 15.76
C VAL A 119 7.21 13.12 16.93
N GLN A 120 7.10 14.43 16.72
CA GLN A 120 7.18 15.41 17.80
C GLN A 120 6.12 15.17 18.87
N LEU A 121 4.84 14.98 18.49
CA LEU A 121 3.77 14.69 19.45
C LEU A 121 3.99 13.37 20.18
N ALA A 122 4.46 12.34 19.44
CA ALA A 122 4.80 11.06 20.06
C ALA A 122 5.89 11.22 21.13
N LEU A 123 6.96 11.94 20.84
CA LEU A 123 8.03 12.24 21.79
C LEU A 123 7.52 13.05 22.99
N ASP A 124 6.68 14.08 22.77
CA ASP A 124 6.08 14.87 23.86
C ASP A 124 5.21 14.00 24.81
N ARG A 125 4.48 13.03 24.24
CA ARG A 125 3.68 12.05 25.01
C ARG A 125 4.58 11.09 25.80
N LEU A 126 5.68 10.62 25.21
CA LEU A 126 6.66 9.78 25.90
C LEU A 126 7.30 10.51 27.10
N GLN A 127 7.60 11.81 26.97
CA GLN A 127 8.13 12.63 28.04
C GLN A 127 7.13 12.73 29.21
N LYS A 128 5.86 12.98 28.90
CA LYS A 128 4.79 13.03 29.91
C LYS A 128 4.65 11.71 30.69
N LYS A 129 4.99 10.60 30.08
CA LYS A 129 5.00 9.26 30.71
C LYS A 129 6.36 8.88 31.29
N ASN A 130 7.35 9.80 31.34
CA ASN A 130 8.71 9.60 31.85
C ASN A 130 9.44 8.41 31.20
N ILE A 131 9.23 8.15 29.92
CA ILE A 131 9.97 7.11 29.19
C ILE A 131 11.44 7.51 29.10
N SER A 132 12.34 6.60 29.53
CA SER A 132 13.77 6.88 29.57
C SER A 132 14.45 6.77 28.19
N ALA A 133 15.62 7.38 28.05
CA ALA A 133 16.42 7.25 26.84
C ALA A 133 16.93 5.80 26.61
N GLU A 134 17.10 5.02 27.66
CA GLU A 134 17.47 3.61 27.59
C GLU A 134 16.30 2.80 26.98
N THR A 135 15.07 3.06 27.41
CA THR A 135 13.85 2.45 26.84
C THR A 135 13.69 2.84 25.38
N MET A 136 13.94 4.11 25.04
CA MET A 136 13.94 4.58 23.65
C MET A 136 15.02 3.90 22.81
N GLN A 137 16.25 3.73 23.36
CA GLN A 137 17.30 3.02 22.64
C GLN A 137 16.96 1.54 22.43
N ALA A 138 16.34 0.89 23.41
CA ALA A 138 15.88 -0.50 23.27
C ALA A 138 14.81 -0.62 22.16
N PHE A 139 13.86 0.32 22.09
CA PHE A 139 12.91 0.41 20.99
C PHE A 139 13.63 0.55 19.64
N LEU A 140 14.55 1.52 19.51
CA LEU A 140 15.27 1.78 18.26
C LEU A 140 16.08 0.57 17.78
N ASN A 141 16.71 -0.16 18.69
CA ASN A 141 17.49 -1.35 18.37
C ASN A 141 16.61 -2.49 17.83
N LYS A 142 15.36 -2.55 18.22
CA LYS A 142 14.37 -3.56 17.82
C LYS A 142 13.52 -3.13 16.65
N ALA A 143 13.38 -1.83 16.42
CA ALA A 143 12.43 -1.25 15.49
C ALA A 143 12.59 -1.79 14.06
N MET A 144 11.46 -2.13 13.43
CA MET A 144 11.34 -2.40 12.01
C MET A 144 9.98 -1.96 11.50
N ILE A 145 9.97 -0.98 10.61
CA ILE A 145 8.77 -0.45 9.98
C ILE A 145 8.90 -0.65 8.47
N SER A 146 8.03 -1.49 7.91
CA SER A 146 8.17 -1.90 6.52
C SER A 146 6.85 -1.77 5.77
N PRO A 147 6.61 -0.63 5.08
CA PRO A 147 5.63 -0.58 4.00
C PRO A 147 6.10 -1.47 2.85
N VAL A 148 5.22 -2.33 2.32
CA VAL A 148 5.53 -3.27 1.26
C VAL A 148 4.70 -2.95 0.03
N LEU A 149 5.36 -2.60 -1.07
CA LEU A 149 4.71 -2.21 -2.32
C LEU A 149 4.15 -3.43 -3.04
N THR A 150 2.89 -3.37 -3.46
CA THR A 150 2.22 -4.43 -4.22
C THR A 150 1.75 -3.95 -5.60
N ALA A 151 1.63 -4.87 -6.56
CA ALA A 151 1.14 -4.58 -7.91
C ALA A 151 -0.33 -4.99 -8.08
N HIS A 152 -1.23 -4.45 -7.25
CA HIS A 152 -2.66 -4.77 -7.32
C HIS A 152 -3.50 -3.47 -7.38
N PRO A 153 -3.37 -2.66 -8.45
CA PRO A 153 -4.15 -1.44 -8.58
C PRO A 153 -5.61 -1.74 -8.94
N THR A 154 -6.51 -0.85 -8.57
CA THR A 154 -7.91 -0.84 -8.99
C THR A 154 -8.18 0.14 -10.13
N GLU A 155 -7.21 0.99 -10.46
CA GLU A 155 -7.29 1.94 -11.57
C GLU A 155 -6.06 1.84 -12.49
N VAL A 156 -6.24 2.25 -13.75
CA VAL A 156 -5.13 2.33 -14.71
C VAL A 156 -4.38 3.63 -14.49
N GLN A 157 -3.20 3.53 -13.89
CA GLN A 157 -2.27 4.66 -13.80
C GLN A 157 -1.13 4.51 -14.81
N ARG A 158 -1.03 5.45 -15.73
CA ARG A 158 0.11 5.52 -16.66
C ARG A 158 1.17 6.44 -16.10
N LYS A 159 2.43 6.02 -16.18
CA LYS A 159 3.56 6.83 -15.70
C LYS A 159 3.57 8.23 -16.32
N SER A 160 3.28 8.36 -17.62
CA SER A 160 3.21 9.66 -18.29
C SER A 160 2.13 10.60 -17.72
N ILE A 161 1.01 10.06 -17.27
CA ILE A 161 -0.04 10.83 -16.59
C ILE A 161 0.43 11.24 -15.20
N LEU A 162 1.02 10.31 -14.45
CA LEU A 162 1.54 10.58 -13.11
C LEU A 162 2.65 11.65 -13.17
N ASP A 163 3.58 11.56 -14.12
CA ASP A 163 4.63 12.56 -14.31
C ASP A 163 4.03 13.97 -14.61
N CYS A 164 3.00 14.07 -15.47
CA CYS A 164 2.29 15.32 -15.71
C CYS A 164 1.59 15.86 -14.45
N GLN A 165 0.95 14.97 -13.68
CA GLN A 165 0.28 15.35 -12.42
C GLN A 165 1.29 15.90 -11.40
N LEU A 166 2.47 15.28 -11.27
CA LEU A 166 3.54 15.77 -10.40
C LEU A 166 4.06 17.14 -10.82
N ILE A 167 4.17 17.41 -12.13
CA ILE A 167 4.56 18.74 -12.62
C ILE A 167 3.46 19.77 -12.32
N ILE A 168 2.19 19.44 -12.54
CA ILE A 168 1.06 20.32 -12.19
C ILE A 168 1.07 20.61 -10.68
N ALA A 169 1.31 19.59 -9.84
CA ALA A 169 1.44 19.76 -8.41
C ALA A 169 2.60 20.69 -8.03
N SER A 170 3.77 20.55 -8.67
CA SER A 170 4.90 21.45 -8.46
C SER A 170 4.57 22.88 -8.82
N LEU A 171 3.96 23.11 -9.99
CA LEU A 171 3.59 24.46 -10.45
C LEU A 171 2.59 25.14 -9.50
N LEU A 172 1.60 24.41 -8.97
CA LEU A 172 0.69 24.93 -7.96
C LEU A 172 1.41 25.19 -6.62
N SER A 173 2.33 24.31 -6.22
CA SER A 173 3.12 24.50 -5.01
C SER A 173 4.01 25.74 -5.10
N ASP A 174 4.57 26.03 -6.26
CA ASP A 174 5.38 27.25 -6.47
C ASP A 174 4.55 28.53 -6.29
N ARG A 175 3.30 28.56 -6.75
CA ARG A 175 2.36 29.67 -6.51
C ARG A 175 2.12 29.94 -5.02
N ASP A 176 2.18 28.90 -4.19
CA ASP A 176 2.00 29.02 -2.73
C ASP A 176 3.26 29.47 -1.99
N ARG A 177 4.43 29.16 -2.53
CA ARG A 177 5.70 29.29 -1.82
C ARG A 177 6.50 30.48 -2.25
N ILE A 178 6.31 30.91 -3.49
CA ILE A 178 7.08 31.98 -4.12
C ILE A 178 6.16 33.19 -4.27
N ASN A 179 6.65 34.36 -3.89
CA ASN A 179 5.96 35.60 -4.18
C ASN A 179 6.25 35.99 -5.63
N MET A 180 5.38 35.54 -6.54
CA MET A 180 5.54 35.68 -7.98
C MET A 180 5.10 37.09 -8.46
N THR A 181 5.84 37.65 -9.38
CA THR A 181 5.42 38.81 -10.15
C THR A 181 4.25 38.48 -11.08
N PRO A 182 3.52 39.48 -11.62
CA PRO A 182 2.45 39.24 -12.59
C PRO A 182 2.90 38.43 -13.81
N ASP A 183 4.10 38.67 -14.32
CA ASP A 183 4.67 37.96 -15.47
C ASP A 183 5.00 36.50 -15.12
N GLU A 184 5.61 36.25 -13.95
CA GLU A 184 5.87 34.89 -13.46
C GLU A 184 4.58 34.10 -13.20
N LEU A 185 3.51 34.78 -12.72
CA LEU A 185 2.19 34.17 -12.57
C LEU A 185 1.58 33.79 -13.91
N ALA A 186 1.75 34.65 -14.93
CA ALA A 186 1.30 34.39 -16.30
C ALA A 186 2.05 33.20 -16.92
N ASP A 187 3.37 33.13 -16.75
CA ASP A 187 4.22 32.03 -17.22
C ASP A 187 3.87 30.73 -16.53
N ASN A 188 3.59 30.79 -15.22
CA ASN A 188 3.16 29.60 -14.46
C ASN A 188 1.81 29.10 -14.94
N GLU A 189 0.83 30.00 -15.18
CA GLU A 189 -0.48 29.62 -15.72
C GLU A 189 -0.37 29.01 -17.12
N GLU A 190 0.49 29.60 -17.96
CA GLU A 190 0.77 29.07 -19.30
C GLU A 190 1.43 27.68 -19.23
N ALA A 191 2.29 27.43 -18.24
CA ALA A 191 2.85 26.12 -17.99
C ALA A 191 1.76 25.13 -17.55
N LEU A 192 0.84 25.51 -16.65
CA LEU A 192 -0.32 24.70 -16.26
C LEU A 192 -1.18 24.34 -17.47
N ARG A 193 -1.50 25.31 -18.35
CA ARG A 193 -2.25 25.09 -19.60
C ARG A 193 -1.59 24.03 -20.47
N ARG A 194 -0.28 24.12 -20.67
CA ARG A 194 0.49 23.13 -21.45
C ARG A 194 0.38 21.72 -20.88
N PHE A 195 0.51 21.56 -19.57
CA PHE A 195 0.44 20.23 -18.96
C PHE A 195 -0.99 19.67 -18.90
N VAL A 196 -2.02 20.50 -18.74
CA VAL A 196 -3.42 20.09 -18.87
C VAL A 196 -3.74 19.68 -20.31
N LEU A 197 -3.22 20.41 -21.30
CA LEU A 197 -3.34 20.04 -22.72
C LEU A 197 -2.64 18.71 -23.02
N ILE A 198 -1.44 18.47 -22.47
CA ILE A 198 -0.74 17.18 -22.59
C ILE A 198 -1.59 16.06 -21.98
N LEU A 199 -2.18 16.27 -20.80
CA LEU A 199 -3.10 15.30 -20.20
C LEU A 199 -4.29 15.04 -21.12
N TRP A 200 -4.92 16.08 -21.66
CA TRP A 200 -6.07 15.95 -22.56
C TRP A 200 -5.75 15.10 -23.79
N HIS A 201 -4.56 15.22 -24.36
CA HIS A 201 -4.11 14.44 -25.51
C HIS A 201 -3.45 13.10 -25.12
N THR A 202 -3.25 12.83 -23.84
CA THR A 202 -2.68 11.57 -23.38
C THR A 202 -3.80 10.54 -23.19
N ARG A 203 -3.61 9.32 -23.70
CA ARG A 203 -4.58 8.23 -23.45
C ARG A 203 -4.60 7.88 -21.98
N MET A 204 -5.78 7.88 -21.36
CA MET A 204 -5.94 7.43 -19.97
C MET A 204 -5.75 5.92 -19.84
N LEU A 205 -6.32 5.15 -20.77
CA LEU A 205 -6.26 3.69 -20.75
C LEU A 205 -5.09 3.15 -21.56
N ARG A 206 -4.59 2.00 -21.16
CA ARG A 206 -3.58 1.25 -21.90
C ARG A 206 -4.25 0.44 -23.01
N THR A 207 -3.56 0.32 -24.14
CA THR A 207 -4.00 -0.52 -25.26
C THR A 207 -3.48 -1.95 -25.16
N SER A 208 -2.41 -2.15 -24.39
CA SER A 208 -1.82 -3.47 -24.13
C SER A 208 -1.86 -3.76 -22.64
N LYS A 209 -1.97 -5.05 -22.30
CA LYS A 209 -1.86 -5.51 -20.92
C LYS A 209 -0.48 -5.17 -20.36
N LEU A 210 -0.43 -4.79 -19.08
CA LEU A 210 0.83 -4.62 -18.36
C LEU A 210 1.57 -5.95 -18.25
N THR A 211 2.86 -5.90 -18.48
CA THR A 211 3.76 -7.01 -18.14
C THR A 211 4.31 -6.83 -16.72
N VAL A 212 4.77 -7.91 -16.09
CA VAL A 212 5.42 -7.82 -14.77
C VAL A 212 6.66 -6.91 -14.80
N PRO A 213 7.52 -6.91 -15.84
CA PRO A 213 8.61 -5.93 -15.98
C PRO A 213 8.16 -4.46 -16.01
N ASP A 214 6.96 -4.17 -16.57
CA ASP A 214 6.39 -2.81 -16.52
C ASP A 214 5.95 -2.44 -15.10
N GLU A 215 5.36 -3.38 -14.36
CA GLU A 215 4.98 -3.18 -12.96
C GLU A 215 6.22 -2.92 -12.08
N ILE A 216 7.30 -3.69 -12.26
CA ILE A 216 8.58 -3.47 -11.58
C ILE A 216 9.09 -2.05 -11.84
N LYS A 217 9.10 -1.60 -13.11
CA LYS A 217 9.52 -0.25 -13.49
C LYS A 217 8.64 0.84 -12.85
N ASN A 218 7.33 0.62 -12.77
CA ASN A 218 6.40 1.55 -12.12
C ASN A 218 6.67 1.61 -10.60
N GLY A 219 6.85 0.48 -9.93
CA GLY A 219 7.18 0.42 -8.51
C GLY A 219 8.49 1.14 -8.17
N LEU A 220 9.52 0.97 -9.00
CA LEU A 220 10.81 1.66 -8.84
C LEU A 220 10.74 3.18 -8.99
N ALA A 221 9.72 3.71 -9.65
CA ALA A 221 9.57 5.16 -9.78
C ALA A 221 9.39 5.84 -8.41
N TYR A 222 8.69 5.20 -7.45
CA TYR A 222 8.46 5.76 -6.12
C TYR A 222 9.75 5.85 -5.28
N TYR A 223 10.73 4.95 -5.53
CA TYR A 223 12.05 5.08 -4.93
C TYR A 223 12.75 6.34 -5.40
N ARG A 224 12.68 6.65 -6.71
CA ARG A 224 13.28 7.84 -7.30
C ARG A 224 12.53 9.12 -6.91
N TYR A 225 11.20 9.09 -6.84
CA TYR A 225 10.40 10.27 -6.48
C TYR A 225 10.57 10.63 -5.00
N THR A 226 10.56 9.65 -4.10
CA THR A 226 10.42 9.90 -2.67
C THR A 226 11.44 9.19 -1.81
N PHE A 227 11.53 7.85 -1.87
CA PHE A 227 12.19 7.12 -0.80
C PHE A 227 13.68 7.38 -0.70
N LEU A 228 14.41 7.40 -1.81
CA LEU A 228 15.87 7.62 -1.83
C LEU A 228 16.26 8.99 -1.29
N SER A 229 15.44 10.02 -1.50
CA SER A 229 15.72 11.37 -1.03
C SER A 229 15.15 11.67 0.36
N GLU A 230 13.96 11.18 0.69
CA GLU A 230 13.26 11.58 1.91
C GLU A 230 13.56 10.71 3.13
N ILE A 231 13.84 9.41 2.96
CA ILE A 231 14.17 8.53 4.09
C ILE A 231 15.43 9.00 4.83
N PRO A 232 16.55 9.36 4.17
CA PRO A 232 17.71 9.92 4.87
C PRO A 232 17.40 11.20 5.65
N LYS A 233 16.54 12.07 5.10
CA LYS A 233 16.12 13.31 5.78
C LYS A 233 15.22 13.02 6.99
N ILE A 234 14.36 11.98 6.92
CA ILE A 234 13.56 11.52 8.07
C ILE A 234 14.50 11.11 9.21
N TYR A 235 15.51 10.32 8.93
CA TYR A 235 16.51 9.92 9.95
C TYR A 235 17.25 11.10 10.54
N ALA A 236 17.69 12.05 9.74
CA ALA A 236 18.36 13.26 10.22
C ALA A 236 17.44 14.09 11.13
N SER A 237 16.16 14.26 10.73
CA SER A 237 15.15 14.95 11.54
C SER A 237 14.85 14.21 12.85
N LEU A 238 14.71 12.89 12.78
CA LEU A 238 14.44 12.04 13.94
C LEU A 238 15.61 12.10 14.95
N ALA A 239 16.85 12.02 14.47
CA ALA A 239 18.04 12.12 15.32
C ALA A 239 18.07 13.44 16.08
N LYS A 240 17.81 14.56 15.39
CA LYS A 240 17.74 15.88 16.01
C LYS A 240 16.63 16.00 17.04
N GLN A 241 15.43 15.48 16.73
CA GLN A 241 14.28 15.52 17.64
C GLN A 241 14.54 14.68 18.90
N ILE A 242 15.09 13.47 18.75
CA ILE A 242 15.46 12.59 19.87
C ILE A 242 16.54 13.24 20.74
N GLU A 243 17.60 13.80 20.15
CA GLU A 243 18.67 14.48 20.85
C GLU A 243 18.15 15.66 21.65
N THR A 244 17.29 16.50 21.04
CA THR A 244 16.64 17.63 21.71
C THR A 244 15.78 17.16 22.89
N HIS A 245 15.08 16.03 22.75
CA HIS A 245 14.11 15.53 23.72
C HIS A 245 14.79 14.85 24.92
N PHE A 246 15.77 13.99 24.67
CA PHE A 246 16.45 13.21 25.71
C PHE A 246 17.77 13.86 26.20
N GLY A 247 18.21 14.98 25.60
CA GLY A 247 19.47 15.67 25.94
C GLY A 247 20.71 14.88 25.57
N LYS A 248 20.58 13.76 24.87
CA LYS A 248 21.70 12.93 24.42
C LYS A 248 21.46 12.31 23.06
N ARG A 249 22.52 12.12 22.31
CA ARG A 249 22.46 11.45 20.98
C ARG A 249 22.29 9.95 21.19
N LEU A 250 21.24 9.38 20.57
CA LEU A 250 21.00 7.95 20.54
C LEU A 250 21.45 7.35 19.20
N HIS A 251 21.82 6.09 19.23
CA HIS A 251 22.10 5.34 18.00
C HIS A 251 20.78 4.94 17.32
N ILE A 252 20.62 5.28 16.06
CA ILE A 252 19.40 4.99 15.27
C ILE A 252 19.75 4.01 14.14
N PRO A 253 19.51 2.72 14.31
CA PRO A 253 19.70 1.72 13.26
C PRO A 253 18.78 1.95 12.07
N PRO A 254 19.03 1.35 10.89
CA PRO A 254 18.15 1.44 9.73
C PRO A 254 16.90 0.56 9.93
N PHE A 255 15.88 1.11 10.58
CA PHE A 255 14.63 0.42 10.91
C PHE A 255 13.51 0.60 9.86
N LEU A 256 13.62 1.62 9.00
CA LEU A 256 12.62 1.89 7.96
C LEU A 256 13.01 1.17 6.66
N ARG A 257 12.27 0.13 6.29
CA ARG A 257 12.60 -0.76 5.16
C ARG A 257 11.42 -0.86 4.21
N ILE A 258 11.55 -0.29 3.01
CA ILE A 258 10.51 -0.37 1.99
C ILE A 258 10.64 -1.70 1.25
N GLY A 259 9.69 -2.61 1.47
CA GLY A 259 9.65 -3.91 0.79
C GLY A 259 8.91 -3.86 -0.55
N SER A 260 8.98 -4.96 -1.30
CA SER A 260 8.27 -5.12 -2.56
C SER A 260 7.80 -6.56 -2.77
N TRP A 261 6.60 -6.71 -3.34
CA TRP A 261 6.09 -7.97 -3.90
C TRP A 261 6.19 -8.03 -5.42
N ILE A 262 6.53 -6.88 -6.04
CA ILE A 262 6.45 -6.72 -7.49
C ILE A 262 7.59 -7.49 -8.15
N GLY A 263 7.24 -8.61 -8.79
CA GLY A 263 8.20 -9.56 -9.38
C GLY A 263 8.54 -10.77 -8.50
N GLY A 264 7.99 -10.85 -7.26
CA GLY A 264 8.15 -11.99 -6.36
C GLY A 264 6.85 -12.72 -5.99
N ASP A 265 5.69 -12.06 -6.15
CA ASP A 265 4.38 -12.62 -5.85
C ASP A 265 3.86 -13.48 -7.01
N ARG A 266 3.85 -14.80 -6.80
CA ARG A 266 3.38 -15.79 -7.78
C ARG A 266 1.96 -16.30 -7.52
N ASP A 267 1.40 -16.04 -6.35
CA ASP A 267 0.06 -16.51 -6.05
C ASP A 267 -0.95 -16.09 -7.12
N GLY A 268 -1.33 -17.07 -7.95
CA GLY A 268 -2.20 -16.88 -9.10
C GLY A 268 -1.69 -15.90 -10.18
N ASN A 269 -0.39 -15.65 -10.26
CA ASN A 269 0.23 -14.90 -11.35
C ASN A 269 1.31 -15.76 -12.07
N PRO A 270 0.96 -16.47 -13.13
CA PRO A 270 1.88 -17.35 -13.84
C PRO A 270 3.00 -16.59 -14.58
N PHE A 271 2.88 -15.25 -14.71
CA PHE A 271 3.87 -14.42 -15.40
C PHE A 271 5.05 -14.02 -14.51
N VAL A 272 4.97 -14.27 -13.19
CA VAL A 272 6.10 -14.10 -12.27
C VAL A 272 6.95 -15.38 -12.33
N THR A 273 7.82 -15.45 -13.31
CA THR A 273 8.74 -16.58 -13.54
C THR A 273 10.09 -16.34 -12.90
N HIS A 274 10.94 -17.36 -12.83
CA HIS A 274 12.27 -17.23 -12.26
C HIS A 274 13.16 -16.18 -12.97
N PRO A 275 13.11 -15.97 -14.31
CA PRO A 275 13.85 -14.88 -14.95
C PRO A 275 13.30 -13.50 -14.58
N VAL A 276 11.98 -13.39 -14.42
CA VAL A 276 11.34 -12.13 -14.02
C VAL A 276 11.71 -11.75 -12.59
N MET A 277 11.80 -12.72 -11.68
CA MET A 277 12.26 -12.47 -10.31
C MET A 277 13.73 -12.00 -10.28
N MET A 278 14.60 -12.60 -11.08
CA MET A 278 15.98 -12.14 -11.23
C MET A 278 16.04 -10.73 -11.82
N ASP A 279 15.24 -10.42 -12.86
CA ASP A 279 15.16 -9.09 -13.47
C ASP A 279 14.68 -8.03 -12.45
N ALA A 280 13.72 -8.38 -11.57
CA ALA A 280 13.27 -7.49 -10.50
C ALA A 280 14.43 -7.09 -9.58
N VAL A 281 15.18 -8.04 -9.04
CA VAL A 281 16.32 -7.78 -8.16
C VAL A 281 17.44 -7.04 -8.90
N MET A 282 17.71 -7.39 -10.15
CA MET A 282 18.68 -6.67 -11.00
C MET A 282 18.30 -5.18 -11.13
N ARG A 283 17.04 -4.88 -11.43
CA ARG A 283 16.56 -3.49 -11.56
C ARG A 283 16.55 -2.75 -10.22
N HIS A 284 16.24 -3.42 -9.11
CA HIS A 284 16.37 -2.85 -7.77
C HIS A 284 17.81 -2.40 -7.54
N SER A 285 18.77 -3.30 -7.72
CA SER A 285 20.20 -3.02 -7.54
C SER A 285 20.71 -1.91 -8.48
N ALA A 286 20.32 -1.96 -9.76
CA ALA A 286 20.68 -0.90 -10.70
C ALA A 286 20.18 0.49 -10.25
N THR A 287 18.94 0.57 -9.72
CA THR A 287 18.36 1.83 -9.24
C THR A 287 19.13 2.39 -8.03
N ALA A 288 19.57 1.55 -7.09
CA ALA A 288 20.40 1.96 -5.96
C ALA A 288 21.76 2.52 -6.44
N LEU A 289 22.44 1.77 -7.30
CA LEU A 289 23.77 2.14 -7.80
C LEU A 289 23.74 3.40 -8.69
N GLU A 290 22.71 3.56 -9.54
CA GLU A 290 22.49 4.80 -10.30
C GLU A 290 22.37 6.02 -9.37
N TYR A 291 21.61 5.88 -8.29
CA TYR A 291 21.47 6.94 -7.29
C TYR A 291 22.80 7.23 -6.59
N TYR A 292 23.53 6.22 -6.13
CA TYR A 292 24.81 6.40 -5.44
C TYR A 292 25.87 7.04 -6.35
N LEU A 293 25.96 6.59 -7.59
CA LEU A 293 26.86 7.20 -8.58
C LEU A 293 26.54 8.66 -8.86
N THR A 294 25.24 8.99 -8.99
CA THR A 294 24.78 10.37 -9.19
C THR A 294 25.12 11.24 -7.99
N GLU A 295 24.85 10.79 -6.77
CA GLU A 295 25.13 11.53 -5.55
C GLU A 295 26.63 11.72 -5.31
N THR A 296 27.42 10.65 -5.53
CA THR A 296 28.88 10.70 -5.43
C THR A 296 29.49 11.68 -6.45
N HIS A 297 28.97 11.67 -7.69
CA HIS A 297 29.37 12.66 -8.71
C HIS A 297 29.05 14.09 -8.27
N LEU A 298 27.83 14.35 -7.81
CA LEU A 298 27.44 15.68 -7.33
C LEU A 298 28.25 16.15 -6.12
N LEU A 299 28.59 15.24 -5.21
CA LEU A 299 29.51 15.55 -4.08
C LEU A 299 30.92 15.87 -4.57
N SER A 300 31.45 15.15 -5.57
CA SER A 300 32.78 15.41 -6.14
C SER A 300 32.88 16.79 -6.78
N ILE A 301 31.79 17.30 -7.36
CA ILE A 301 31.76 18.67 -7.90
C ILE A 301 31.72 19.70 -6.78
N ARG A 302 31.05 19.43 -5.67
CA ARG A 302 30.82 20.41 -4.59
C ARG A 302 31.94 20.48 -3.57
N LEU A 303 32.63 19.36 -3.30
CA LEU A 303 33.70 19.29 -2.29
C LEU A 303 35.08 19.51 -2.94
N SER A 304 35.28 20.66 -3.57
CA SER A 304 36.55 21.09 -4.15
C SER A 304 37.43 21.83 -3.12
N LEU A 305 37.55 21.22 -1.92
CA LEU A 305 38.33 21.83 -0.84
C LEU A 305 39.84 21.63 -1.07
N SER A 306 40.58 22.69 -0.98
CA SER A 306 42.03 22.69 -1.24
C SER A 306 42.84 22.50 0.04
N THR A 307 43.86 21.66 -0.01
CA THR A 307 44.82 21.45 1.09
C THR A 307 45.62 22.71 1.45
N ARG A 308 45.58 23.74 0.60
CA ARG A 308 46.16 25.04 0.93
C ARG A 308 45.33 25.84 1.91
N LEU A 309 44.04 25.48 2.06
CA LEU A 309 43.08 26.20 2.91
C LEU A 309 42.67 25.40 4.13
N VAL A 310 42.61 24.07 4.01
CA VAL A 310 42.12 23.17 5.04
C VAL A 310 43.12 22.03 5.27
N LYS A 311 43.21 21.56 6.52
CA LYS A 311 43.97 20.34 6.84
C LYS A 311 43.09 19.13 6.58
N THR A 312 43.66 18.07 6.05
CA THR A 312 43.01 16.81 5.76
C THR A 312 43.53 15.69 6.63
N SER A 313 42.70 14.66 6.88
CA SER A 313 43.17 13.47 7.57
C SER A 313 44.05 12.60 6.69
N GLN A 314 44.96 11.84 7.28
CA GLN A 314 45.84 10.92 6.56
C GLN A 314 44.98 9.88 5.77
N ALA A 315 43.90 9.35 6.36
CA ALA A 315 43.02 8.39 5.71
C ALA A 315 42.40 8.97 4.44
N LEU A 316 42.00 10.25 4.43
CA LEU A 316 41.51 10.92 3.24
C LEU A 316 42.58 11.07 2.16
N GLU A 317 43.80 11.38 2.53
CA GLU A 317 44.94 11.49 1.60
C GLU A 317 45.23 10.14 0.94
N GLU A 318 45.27 9.06 1.70
CA GLU A 318 45.44 7.71 1.23
C GLU A 318 44.32 7.29 0.26
N LEU A 319 43.06 7.60 0.59
CA LEU A 319 41.89 7.34 -0.29
C LEU A 319 42.01 8.18 -1.56
N SER A 320 42.39 9.46 -1.48
CA SER A 320 42.56 10.35 -2.62
C SER A 320 43.70 9.91 -3.54
N ALA A 321 44.79 9.30 -2.99
CA ALA A 321 45.90 8.78 -3.78
C ALA A 321 45.49 7.62 -4.70
N SER A 322 44.47 6.86 -4.34
CA SER A 322 43.87 5.79 -5.17
C SER A 322 43.04 6.29 -6.36
N SER A 323 42.81 7.60 -6.47
CA SER A 323 42.00 8.21 -7.52
C SER A 323 42.60 8.01 -8.92
N PRO A 324 41.79 7.71 -9.93
CA PRO A 324 42.23 7.72 -11.32
C PRO A 324 42.40 9.13 -11.90
N ASP A 325 41.93 10.16 -11.22
CA ASP A 325 42.05 11.56 -11.65
C ASP A 325 43.51 12.03 -11.54
N ARG A 326 44.09 12.41 -12.67
CA ARG A 326 45.48 12.93 -12.79
C ARG A 326 45.53 14.39 -13.20
N ALA A 327 44.43 15.12 -13.13
CA ALA A 327 44.40 16.54 -13.48
C ALA A 327 45.22 17.36 -12.50
N VAL A 328 46.24 18.08 -13.04
CA VAL A 328 47.12 18.95 -12.25
C VAL A 328 46.35 20.02 -11.49
N SER A 329 45.27 20.53 -12.07
CA SER A 329 44.36 21.51 -11.43
C SER A 329 43.64 21.01 -10.20
N ARG A 330 43.70 19.70 -9.91
CA ARG A 330 43.02 19.04 -8.78
C ARG A 330 43.97 18.30 -7.83
N GLU A 331 45.28 18.54 -7.97
CA GLU A 331 46.29 17.90 -7.09
C GLU A 331 46.05 18.25 -5.63
N ASP A 332 45.63 19.49 -5.35
CA ASP A 332 45.37 19.98 -4.01
C ASP A 332 43.90 19.83 -3.54
N GLU A 333 43.07 19.06 -4.30
CA GLU A 333 41.63 18.79 -3.97
C GLU A 333 41.39 17.34 -3.51
N PRO A 334 41.86 16.90 -2.33
CA PRO A 334 41.81 15.49 -1.92
C PRO A 334 40.38 14.97 -1.74
N TYR A 335 39.43 15.77 -1.29
CA TYR A 335 38.02 15.38 -1.16
C TYR A 335 37.42 15.01 -2.52
N ARG A 336 37.63 15.81 -3.53
CA ARG A 336 37.17 15.54 -4.89
C ARG A 336 37.80 14.27 -5.44
N ARG A 337 39.11 14.13 -5.25
CA ARG A 337 39.85 12.97 -5.74
C ARG A 337 39.41 11.68 -5.03
N ALA A 338 39.19 11.71 -3.72
CA ALA A 338 38.65 10.59 -2.96
C ALA A 338 37.26 10.18 -3.50
N LEU A 339 36.37 11.15 -3.74
CA LEU A 339 35.05 10.87 -4.32
C LEU A 339 35.12 10.29 -5.73
N ILE A 340 36.10 10.67 -6.55
CA ILE A 340 36.34 10.07 -7.87
C ILE A 340 36.89 8.63 -7.72
N ALA A 341 37.72 8.36 -6.71
CA ALA A 341 38.14 7.00 -6.37
C ALA A 341 36.93 6.12 -5.97
N ILE A 342 36.08 6.62 -5.09
CA ILE A 342 34.82 5.97 -4.68
C ILE A 342 33.92 5.72 -5.90
N TYR A 343 33.73 6.73 -6.76
CA TYR A 343 32.96 6.59 -7.99
C TYR A 343 33.48 5.47 -8.88
N SER A 344 34.82 5.36 -9.01
CA SER A 344 35.46 4.33 -9.79
C SER A 344 35.20 2.91 -9.22
N ARG A 345 35.25 2.76 -7.88
CA ARG A 345 34.89 1.52 -7.19
C ARG A 345 33.42 1.15 -7.35
N LEU A 346 32.52 2.14 -7.21
CA LEU A 346 31.07 1.94 -7.44
C LEU A 346 30.79 1.47 -8.88
N THR A 347 31.50 2.06 -9.85
CA THR A 347 31.37 1.63 -11.26
C THR A 347 31.84 0.18 -11.46
N ALA A 348 32.94 -0.21 -10.80
CA ALA A 348 33.42 -1.59 -10.81
C ALA A 348 32.40 -2.54 -10.13
N THR A 349 31.78 -2.10 -9.02
CA THR A 349 30.69 -2.85 -8.36
C THR A 349 29.51 -3.05 -9.28
N ALA A 350 29.10 -2.02 -10.00
CA ALA A 350 27.99 -2.12 -10.95
C ALA A 350 28.33 -3.10 -12.10
N GLY A 351 29.55 -3.04 -12.61
CA GLY A 351 30.04 -4.01 -13.61
C GLY A 351 30.04 -5.44 -13.08
N HIS A 352 30.51 -5.67 -11.86
CA HIS A 352 30.52 -6.98 -11.19
C HIS A 352 29.08 -7.52 -11.02
N LEU A 353 28.14 -6.64 -10.65
CA LEU A 353 26.72 -6.98 -10.56
C LEU A 353 25.99 -6.99 -11.92
N GLY A 354 26.72 -6.81 -13.03
CA GLY A 354 26.19 -6.95 -14.40
C GLY A 354 25.28 -5.78 -14.83
N HIS A 355 25.51 -4.57 -14.29
CA HIS A 355 24.75 -3.38 -14.66
C HIS A 355 25.53 -2.55 -15.68
N PRO A 356 24.99 -2.29 -16.89
CA PRO A 356 25.59 -1.34 -17.82
C PRO A 356 25.39 0.09 -17.32
N ILE A 357 26.47 0.80 -17.01
CA ILE A 357 26.40 2.18 -16.49
C ILE A 357 27.17 3.12 -17.42
N LYS A 358 26.56 4.28 -17.69
CA LYS A 358 27.23 5.38 -18.39
C LYS A 358 28.14 6.13 -17.42
N HIS A 359 29.43 6.22 -17.75
CA HIS A 359 30.43 6.88 -16.92
C HIS A 359 30.36 8.40 -17.04
N LEU A 360 30.40 9.10 -15.90
CA LEU A 360 30.46 10.55 -15.79
C LEU A 360 31.88 11.06 -15.45
N HIS A 361 32.75 10.16 -14.97
CA HIS A 361 34.15 10.42 -14.64
C HIS A 361 35.10 9.42 -15.31
N ALA A 362 36.39 9.71 -15.28
CA ALA A 362 37.42 8.71 -15.54
C ALA A 362 37.30 7.55 -14.54
N VAL A 363 37.36 6.35 -15.03
CA VAL A 363 37.23 5.12 -14.23
C VAL A 363 38.51 4.33 -14.36
N SER A 364 39.06 3.86 -13.25
CA SER A 364 40.18 2.93 -13.26
C SER A 364 39.74 1.55 -13.71
N PRO A 365 40.36 0.93 -14.75
CA PRO A 365 40.08 -0.44 -15.10
C PRO A 365 40.50 -1.46 -14.02
N HIS A 366 41.31 -1.03 -13.06
CA HIS A 366 41.79 -1.85 -11.95
C HIS A 366 41.07 -1.51 -10.63
N ALA A 367 40.01 -0.72 -10.63
CA ALA A 367 39.25 -0.43 -9.43
C ALA A 367 38.64 -1.70 -8.86
N LYS A 368 38.90 -1.98 -7.57
CA LYS A 368 38.30 -3.11 -6.88
C LYS A 368 36.83 -2.79 -6.58
N PRO A 369 35.87 -3.65 -6.98
CA PRO A 369 34.48 -3.45 -6.61
C PRO A 369 34.31 -3.50 -5.09
N TYR A 370 33.29 -2.83 -4.58
CA TYR A 370 32.79 -3.08 -3.23
C TYR A 370 32.09 -4.43 -3.23
N THR A 371 32.43 -5.27 -2.27
CA THR A 371 31.74 -6.57 -2.08
C THR A 371 30.48 -6.40 -1.24
N GLU A 372 30.49 -5.45 -0.31
CA GLU A 372 29.39 -5.14 0.60
C GLU A 372 29.21 -3.63 0.70
N ALA A 373 27.97 -3.21 1.01
CA ALA A 373 27.65 -1.79 1.19
C ALA A 373 28.40 -1.13 2.34
N GLN A 374 28.82 -1.91 3.33
CA GLN A 374 29.60 -1.48 4.50
C GLN A 374 30.97 -0.91 4.08
N GLU A 375 31.63 -1.49 3.05
CA GLU A 375 32.88 -0.96 2.56
C GLU A 375 32.71 0.42 1.94
N TYR A 376 31.60 0.64 1.21
CA TYR A 376 31.29 1.94 0.65
C TYR A 376 30.97 2.97 1.75
N MET A 377 30.22 2.56 2.79
CA MET A 377 29.98 3.42 3.94
C MET A 377 31.28 3.81 4.64
N ALA A 378 32.22 2.87 4.81
CA ALA A 378 33.53 3.15 5.42
C ALA A 378 34.32 4.22 4.63
N ASP A 379 34.32 4.16 3.28
CA ASP A 379 34.96 5.20 2.46
C ASP A 379 34.27 6.58 2.61
N LEU A 380 32.93 6.60 2.77
CA LEU A 380 32.19 7.84 3.05
C LEU A 380 32.47 8.36 4.47
N ASP A 381 32.63 7.47 5.46
CA ASP A 381 32.96 7.84 6.82
C ASP A 381 34.36 8.48 6.91
N ILE A 382 35.37 8.01 6.14
CA ILE A 382 36.69 8.67 6.04
C ILE A 382 36.54 10.16 5.61
N ILE A 383 35.64 10.44 4.67
CA ILE A 383 35.39 11.81 4.20
C ILE A 383 34.69 12.65 5.30
N ILE A 384 33.68 12.06 5.95
CA ILE A 384 32.91 12.69 7.04
C ILE A 384 33.85 13.02 8.21
N ASP A 385 34.65 12.06 8.67
CA ASP A 385 35.58 12.22 9.79
C ASP A 385 36.62 13.30 9.49
N SER A 386 37.16 13.35 8.26
CA SER A 386 38.09 14.39 7.85
C SER A 386 37.47 15.79 7.85
N LEU A 387 36.21 15.91 7.43
CA LEU A 387 35.45 17.17 7.49
C LEU A 387 35.20 17.59 8.95
N GLU A 388 34.86 16.67 9.81
CA GLU A 388 34.63 16.94 11.25
C GLU A 388 35.92 17.37 11.95
N GLN A 389 37.05 16.73 11.67
CA GLN A 389 38.37 17.04 12.29
C GLN A 389 38.82 18.46 12.04
N HIS A 390 38.49 19.08 10.92
CA HIS A 390 38.81 20.50 10.69
C HIS A 390 37.61 21.45 10.93
N GLY A 391 36.57 20.98 11.61
CA GLY A 391 35.44 21.81 12.03
C GLY A 391 34.38 22.08 10.96
N ALA A 392 34.40 21.39 9.81
CA ALA A 392 33.44 21.55 8.71
C ALA A 392 32.16 20.76 8.94
N LEU A 393 31.57 20.85 10.14
CA LEU A 393 30.39 20.06 10.54
C LEU A 393 29.19 20.25 9.62
N HIS A 394 28.99 21.46 9.06
CA HIS A 394 27.90 21.71 8.11
C HIS A 394 28.05 20.93 6.81
N LEU A 395 29.28 20.63 6.38
CA LEU A 395 29.53 19.78 5.22
C LEU A 395 29.41 18.30 5.59
N ALA A 396 30.00 17.91 6.71
CA ALA A 396 29.94 16.53 7.23
C ALA A 396 28.51 16.04 7.45
N HIS A 397 27.65 16.86 8.05
CA HIS A 397 26.26 16.52 8.36
C HIS A 397 25.27 16.88 7.21
N GLY A 398 25.79 17.27 6.05
CA GLY A 398 25.03 17.67 4.87
C GLY A 398 24.68 16.49 3.96
N ARG A 399 24.87 16.73 2.66
CA ARG A 399 24.54 15.77 1.60
C ARG A 399 25.26 14.42 1.72
N ILE A 400 26.53 14.44 2.20
CA ILE A 400 27.30 13.20 2.35
C ILE A 400 26.73 12.30 3.46
N ALA A 401 26.28 12.88 4.57
CA ALA A 401 25.62 12.12 5.63
C ALA A 401 24.27 11.52 5.15
N CYS A 402 23.53 12.26 4.31
CA CYS A 402 22.31 11.74 3.66
C CYS A 402 22.64 10.57 2.73
N LEU A 403 23.71 10.68 1.93
CA LEU A 403 24.14 9.59 1.06
C LEU A 403 24.58 8.36 1.87
N ARG A 404 25.41 8.56 2.89
CA ARG A 404 25.83 7.49 3.81
C ARG A 404 24.63 6.76 4.43
N ARG A 405 23.63 7.54 4.89
CA ARG A 405 22.38 6.98 5.44
C ARG A 405 21.56 6.23 4.39
N ALA A 406 21.49 6.73 3.16
CA ALA A 406 20.84 6.02 2.06
C ALA A 406 21.50 4.66 1.79
N VAL A 407 22.83 4.60 1.78
CA VAL A 407 23.56 3.33 1.60
C VAL A 407 23.26 2.36 2.74
N GLU A 408 23.20 2.84 3.98
CA GLU A 408 22.89 2.04 5.16
C GLU A 408 21.46 1.44 5.11
N VAL A 409 20.49 2.20 4.58
CA VAL A 409 19.08 1.76 4.49
C VAL A 409 18.86 0.84 3.30
N PHE A 410 19.38 1.19 2.13
CA PHE A 410 19.04 0.54 0.85
C PHE A 410 20.09 -0.48 0.37
N GLY A 411 21.29 -0.48 0.94
CA GLY A 411 22.38 -1.37 0.51
C GLY A 411 22.62 -1.30 -1.00
N PHE A 412 23.12 -2.37 -1.58
CA PHE A 412 23.19 -2.52 -3.04
C PHE A 412 21.96 -3.21 -3.64
N HIS A 413 21.05 -3.68 -2.80
CA HIS A 413 19.82 -4.39 -3.20
C HIS A 413 18.59 -3.48 -3.32
N LEU A 414 18.62 -2.26 -2.84
CA LEU A 414 17.54 -1.26 -2.77
C LEU A 414 16.37 -1.64 -1.87
N ALA A 415 15.76 -2.78 -2.13
CA ALA A 415 14.53 -3.22 -1.47
C ALA A 415 14.53 -4.73 -1.26
N PRO A 416 14.08 -5.22 -0.09
CA PRO A 416 13.75 -6.63 0.09
C PRO A 416 12.57 -7.01 -0.81
N LEU A 417 12.77 -8.03 -1.66
CA LEU A 417 11.71 -8.65 -2.45
C LEU A 417 11.16 -9.84 -1.68
N ASP A 418 9.85 -9.94 -1.51
CA ASP A 418 9.20 -11.11 -0.93
C ASP A 418 8.74 -12.07 -2.04
N MET A 419 9.04 -13.35 -1.88
CA MET A 419 8.39 -14.41 -2.65
C MET A 419 7.04 -14.76 -2.03
N ARG A 420 6.06 -15.13 -2.87
CA ARG A 420 4.76 -15.62 -2.39
C ARG A 420 4.18 -16.65 -3.34
N GLN A 421 3.62 -17.73 -2.78
CA GLN A 421 2.90 -18.77 -3.52
C GLN A 421 1.82 -19.38 -2.64
N HIS A 422 0.84 -20.02 -3.28
CA HIS A 422 -0.29 -20.69 -2.64
C HIS A 422 0.11 -22.07 -2.10
N SER A 423 -0.35 -22.45 -0.89
CA SER A 423 -0.03 -23.71 -0.21
C SER A 423 -0.31 -24.95 -1.08
N SER A 424 -1.42 -24.98 -1.81
CA SER A 424 -1.75 -26.11 -2.70
C SER A 424 -0.70 -26.38 -3.80
N VAL A 425 0.12 -25.41 -4.17
CA VAL A 425 1.24 -25.62 -5.11
C VAL A 425 2.40 -26.33 -4.40
N HIS A 426 2.69 -25.96 -3.16
CA HIS A 426 3.71 -26.61 -2.35
C HIS A 426 3.35 -28.07 -2.09
N GLU A 427 2.11 -28.33 -1.73
CA GLU A 427 1.57 -29.69 -1.55
C GLU A 427 1.81 -30.57 -2.80
N GLN A 428 1.59 -30.02 -4.00
CA GLN A 428 1.86 -30.75 -5.26
C GLN A 428 3.36 -30.99 -5.47
N VAL A 429 4.21 -30.00 -5.20
CA VAL A 429 5.67 -30.14 -5.31
C VAL A 429 6.17 -31.23 -4.37
N VAL A 430 5.76 -31.18 -3.10
CA VAL A 430 6.17 -32.15 -2.08
C VAL A 430 5.65 -33.54 -2.41
N HIS A 431 4.42 -33.65 -2.92
CA HIS A 431 3.87 -34.93 -3.38
C HIS A 431 4.79 -35.62 -4.43
N GLU A 432 5.24 -34.90 -5.44
CA GLU A 432 6.15 -35.46 -6.45
C GLU A 432 7.53 -35.79 -5.88
N LEU A 433 8.05 -34.97 -4.94
CA LEU A 433 9.28 -35.29 -4.23
C LEU A 433 9.17 -36.60 -3.45
N PHE A 434 8.05 -36.80 -2.72
CA PHE A 434 7.81 -38.02 -1.95
C PHE A 434 7.62 -39.27 -2.83
N LEU A 435 6.96 -39.13 -3.98
CA LEU A 435 6.86 -40.24 -4.94
C LEU A 435 8.22 -40.71 -5.41
N LYS A 436 9.18 -39.82 -5.63
CA LYS A 436 10.58 -40.19 -5.99
C LYS A 436 11.34 -40.86 -4.84
N MET A 437 10.97 -40.58 -3.60
CA MET A 437 11.51 -41.29 -2.43
C MET A 437 10.98 -42.72 -2.31
N GLY A 438 10.08 -43.14 -3.19
CA GLY A 438 9.43 -44.46 -3.09
C GLY A 438 8.31 -44.52 -2.05
N ASN A 439 7.85 -43.35 -1.56
CA ASN A 439 6.76 -43.24 -0.61
C ASN A 439 5.38 -43.23 -1.30
N THR A 440 4.37 -43.61 -0.55
CA THR A 440 2.98 -43.51 -0.99
C THR A 440 2.50 -42.08 -1.16
N SER A 441 1.40 -41.89 -1.84
CA SER A 441 0.79 -40.62 -2.18
C SER A 441 0.68 -39.66 -0.98
N TYR A 442 1.51 -38.66 -0.89
CA TYR A 442 1.50 -37.61 0.12
C TYR A 442 0.11 -36.92 0.23
N LEU A 443 -0.57 -36.73 -0.91
CA LEU A 443 -1.92 -36.14 -0.96
C LEU A 443 -3.00 -36.94 -0.23
N LYS A 444 -2.76 -38.21 0.11
CA LYS A 444 -3.71 -39.06 0.86
C LYS A 444 -3.49 -39.03 2.36
N LEU A 445 -2.41 -38.41 2.81
CA LEU A 445 -2.09 -38.32 4.24
C LEU A 445 -2.96 -37.25 4.91
N ASN A 446 -3.34 -37.52 6.17
CA ASN A 446 -3.91 -36.45 7.01
C ASN A 446 -2.82 -35.53 7.55
N GLU A 447 -3.21 -34.41 8.19
CA GLU A 447 -2.29 -33.36 8.65
C GLU A 447 -1.19 -33.89 9.60
N ALA A 448 -1.54 -34.74 10.54
CA ALA A 448 -0.58 -35.33 11.48
C ALA A 448 0.44 -36.23 10.75
N GLU A 449 -0.05 -37.08 9.83
CA GLU A 449 0.80 -37.96 9.00
C GLU A 449 1.71 -37.14 8.08
N ARG A 450 1.21 -36.05 7.47
CA ARG A 450 2.01 -35.11 6.66
C ARG A 450 3.11 -34.48 7.48
N ARG A 451 2.78 -33.92 8.62
CA ARG A 451 3.74 -33.32 9.55
C ARG A 451 4.86 -34.29 9.92
N ASP A 452 4.52 -35.50 10.34
CA ASP A 452 5.50 -36.50 10.80
C ASP A 452 6.39 -36.95 9.63
N ALA A 453 5.83 -37.16 8.45
CA ALA A 453 6.59 -37.48 7.22
C ALA A 453 7.54 -36.34 6.80
N LEU A 454 7.10 -35.08 6.89
CA LEU A 454 7.92 -33.92 6.55
C LEU A 454 9.08 -33.75 7.55
N ILE A 455 8.83 -33.91 8.84
CA ILE A 455 9.88 -33.86 9.88
C ILE A 455 10.93 -34.95 9.61
N ALA A 456 10.51 -36.18 9.33
CA ALA A 456 11.43 -37.26 9.01
C ALA A 456 12.26 -36.96 7.75
N ALA A 457 11.66 -36.41 6.71
CA ALA A 457 12.34 -36.02 5.48
C ALA A 457 13.38 -34.91 5.73
N LEU A 458 13.00 -33.88 6.48
CA LEU A 458 13.85 -32.71 6.81
C LEU A 458 15.07 -33.13 7.65
N GLN A 459 14.92 -34.13 8.52
CA GLN A 459 16.01 -34.64 9.36
C GLN A 459 17.03 -35.51 8.60
N THR A 460 16.65 -36.04 7.44
CA THR A 460 17.55 -36.88 6.65
C THR A 460 18.56 -36.11 5.82
N ALA A 461 18.44 -34.80 5.70
CA ALA A 461 19.26 -33.86 4.92
C ALA A 461 19.56 -34.32 3.48
N LYS A 462 18.67 -35.14 2.91
CA LYS A 462 18.87 -35.71 1.58
C LYS A 462 18.38 -34.77 0.50
N ILE A 463 19.28 -34.37 -0.42
CA ILE A 463 18.90 -33.69 -1.66
C ILE A 463 18.26 -34.72 -2.60
N LEU A 464 17.00 -34.54 -2.91
CA LEU A 464 16.19 -35.44 -3.71
C LEU A 464 16.18 -35.11 -5.20
N ILE A 465 16.76 -33.96 -5.57
CA ILE A 465 16.67 -33.38 -6.90
C ILE A 465 17.98 -33.65 -7.65
N ASP A 466 18.12 -34.83 -8.23
CA ASP A 466 19.24 -35.15 -9.11
C ASP A 466 18.96 -34.77 -10.57
N ASP A 467 17.69 -34.78 -11.00
CA ASP A 467 17.29 -34.55 -12.38
C ASP A 467 15.97 -33.82 -12.47
N PHE A 468 16.03 -32.51 -12.85
CA PHE A 468 14.84 -31.64 -12.94
C PHE A 468 13.85 -32.04 -14.02
N GLU A 469 14.35 -32.61 -15.14
CA GLU A 469 13.53 -32.91 -16.32
C GLU A 469 12.49 -34.02 -16.08
N LYS A 470 12.62 -34.73 -14.96
CA LYS A 470 11.70 -35.81 -14.57
C LYS A 470 10.49 -35.38 -13.73
N PHE A 471 10.35 -34.10 -13.45
CA PHE A 471 9.21 -33.58 -12.69
C PHE A 471 8.20 -32.90 -13.61
N SER A 472 6.97 -32.70 -13.14
CA SER A 472 5.97 -31.91 -13.86
C SER A 472 6.42 -30.45 -14.05
N ASP A 473 5.81 -29.77 -15.02
CA ASP A 473 6.12 -28.34 -15.33
C ASP A 473 5.95 -27.43 -14.10
N ILE A 474 4.96 -27.72 -13.27
CA ILE A 474 4.69 -26.97 -12.04
C ILE A 474 5.87 -27.10 -11.08
N VAL A 475 6.30 -28.35 -10.82
CA VAL A 475 7.41 -28.64 -9.91
C VAL A 475 8.72 -28.07 -10.46
N GLN A 476 8.98 -28.25 -11.76
CA GLN A 476 10.17 -27.66 -12.38
C GLN A 476 10.18 -26.13 -12.21
N SER A 477 9.05 -25.47 -12.44
CA SER A 477 8.92 -24.02 -12.30
C SER A 477 9.20 -23.53 -10.87
N GLU A 478 8.65 -24.20 -9.84
CA GLU A 478 8.86 -23.84 -8.44
C GLU A 478 10.31 -24.06 -8.00
N LEU A 479 10.88 -25.21 -8.36
CA LEU A 479 12.26 -25.52 -8.00
C LEU A 479 13.28 -24.62 -8.71
N GLN A 480 13.01 -24.21 -9.98
CA GLN A 480 13.84 -23.22 -10.68
C GLN A 480 13.78 -21.85 -10.01
N LEU A 481 12.59 -21.45 -9.50
CA LEU A 481 12.45 -20.23 -8.75
C LEU A 481 13.28 -20.26 -7.47
N MET A 482 13.21 -21.36 -6.70
CA MET A 482 13.99 -21.55 -5.48
C MET A 482 15.51 -21.51 -5.76
N ARG A 483 15.98 -22.16 -6.83
CA ARG A 483 17.39 -22.06 -7.28
C ARG A 483 17.78 -20.64 -7.68
N THR A 484 16.85 -19.90 -8.26
CA THR A 484 17.11 -18.49 -8.60
C THR A 484 17.20 -17.64 -7.34
N ALA A 485 16.42 -17.94 -6.33
CA ALA A 485 16.54 -17.30 -4.99
C ALA A 485 17.93 -17.54 -4.39
N GLN A 486 18.46 -18.76 -4.46
CA GLN A 486 19.84 -19.06 -4.04
C GLN A 486 20.86 -18.21 -4.81
N LYS A 487 20.74 -18.11 -6.14
CA LYS A 487 21.64 -17.29 -6.98
C LYS A 487 21.53 -15.80 -6.63
N ILE A 488 20.34 -15.31 -6.30
CA ILE A 488 20.12 -13.94 -5.83
C ILE A 488 20.87 -13.70 -4.52
N HIS A 489 20.78 -14.62 -3.56
CA HIS A 489 21.53 -14.52 -2.30
C HIS A 489 23.05 -14.48 -2.51
N GLN A 490 23.56 -15.33 -3.40
CA GLN A 490 25.00 -15.36 -3.71
C GLN A 490 25.49 -14.06 -4.36
N ARG A 491 24.65 -13.40 -5.17
CA ARG A 491 25.06 -12.23 -5.95
C ARG A 491 24.74 -10.89 -5.28
N PHE A 492 23.60 -10.80 -4.61
CA PHE A 492 23.06 -9.55 -4.05
C PHE A 492 22.94 -9.56 -2.51
N GLY A 493 23.26 -10.68 -1.89
CA GLY A 493 23.14 -10.88 -0.44
C GLY A 493 21.73 -11.29 0.02
N HIS A 494 21.64 -11.80 1.24
CA HIS A 494 20.38 -12.30 1.82
C HIS A 494 19.30 -11.22 1.97
N ALA A 495 19.70 -9.96 2.13
CA ALA A 495 18.75 -8.85 2.26
C ALA A 495 17.93 -8.56 1.01
N ALA A 496 18.38 -9.02 -0.18
CA ALA A 496 17.66 -8.83 -1.43
C ALA A 496 16.39 -9.67 -1.53
N LEU A 497 16.35 -10.86 -0.89
CA LEU A 497 15.22 -11.79 -0.94
C LEU A 497 15.06 -12.52 0.40
N PRO A 498 14.60 -11.82 1.46
CA PRO A 498 14.64 -12.35 2.82
C PRO A 498 13.45 -13.23 3.20
N ASN A 499 12.33 -13.22 2.43
CA ASN A 499 11.06 -13.78 2.87
C ASN A 499 10.38 -14.63 1.81
N TYR A 500 9.72 -15.69 2.27
CA TYR A 500 8.80 -16.52 1.51
C TYR A 500 7.45 -16.58 2.22
N ILE A 501 6.39 -16.11 1.57
CA ILE A 501 5.03 -16.04 2.11
C ILE A 501 4.20 -17.18 1.54
N ILE A 502 3.48 -17.88 2.41
CA ILE A 502 2.59 -18.99 2.04
C ILE A 502 1.15 -18.47 2.08
N SER A 503 0.53 -18.26 0.92
CA SER A 503 -0.89 -17.92 0.84
C SER A 503 -1.77 -19.10 1.24
N LYS A 504 -2.82 -18.81 1.99
CA LYS A 504 -3.77 -19.81 2.51
C LYS A 504 -3.09 -20.92 3.30
N THR A 505 -2.44 -20.55 4.39
CA THR A 505 -1.91 -21.52 5.35
C THR A 505 -3.08 -22.04 6.20
N ASP A 506 -3.30 -23.36 6.20
CA ASP A 506 -4.34 -24.01 6.97
C ASP A 506 -3.82 -25.18 7.84
N GLY A 507 -2.51 -25.48 7.77
CA GLY A 507 -1.84 -26.50 8.56
C GLY A 507 -0.37 -26.21 8.87
N VAL A 508 0.19 -26.98 9.79
CA VAL A 508 1.64 -26.99 10.09
C VAL A 508 2.42 -27.53 8.89
N SER A 509 1.83 -28.48 8.16
CA SER A 509 2.43 -29.09 6.97
C SER A 509 2.80 -28.05 5.91
N ASP A 510 1.96 -27.03 5.67
CA ASP A 510 2.24 -25.97 4.68
C ASP A 510 3.59 -25.27 4.91
N ILE A 511 3.94 -25.06 6.18
CA ILE A 511 5.19 -24.40 6.58
C ILE A 511 6.38 -25.35 6.42
N LEU A 512 6.20 -26.60 6.81
CA LEU A 512 7.24 -27.64 6.70
C LEU A 512 7.49 -28.03 5.23
N GLU A 513 6.47 -28.00 4.37
CA GLU A 513 6.61 -28.20 2.91
C GLU A 513 7.58 -27.19 2.31
N VAL A 514 7.41 -25.91 2.62
CA VAL A 514 8.32 -24.86 2.16
C VAL A 514 9.73 -25.07 2.75
N ALA A 515 9.85 -25.44 4.01
CA ALA A 515 11.15 -25.78 4.60
C ALA A 515 11.86 -26.92 3.84
N LEU A 516 11.10 -27.97 3.47
CA LEU A 516 11.65 -29.08 2.65
C LEU A 516 12.08 -28.60 1.26
N MET A 517 11.29 -27.76 0.61
CA MET A 517 11.65 -27.18 -0.69
C MET A 517 12.90 -26.31 -0.62
N LEU A 518 13.04 -25.48 0.42
CA LEU A 518 14.24 -24.66 0.68
C LEU A 518 15.49 -25.52 0.92
N GLN A 519 15.34 -26.66 1.60
CA GLN A 519 16.44 -27.62 1.81
C GLN A 519 16.94 -28.20 0.48
N GLN A 520 16.06 -28.44 -0.48
CA GLN A 520 16.44 -29.00 -1.78
C GLN A 520 17.36 -28.08 -2.60
N VAL A 521 17.45 -26.81 -2.25
CA VAL A 521 18.28 -25.81 -2.94
C VAL A 521 19.28 -25.13 -2.00
N SER A 522 19.55 -25.72 -0.85
CA SER A 522 20.49 -25.21 0.16
C SER A 522 20.17 -23.78 0.67
N LEU A 523 18.89 -23.39 0.67
CA LEU A 523 18.39 -22.21 1.36
C LEU A 523 17.94 -22.55 2.81
N LEU A 524 17.85 -23.82 3.13
CA LEU A 524 17.99 -24.44 4.44
C LEU A 524 19.19 -25.38 4.32
N ASP A 525 20.27 -25.08 5.04
CA ASP A 525 21.54 -25.82 4.92
C ASP A 525 21.64 -27.01 5.90
N ASP A 526 22.70 -27.82 5.74
CA ASP A 526 22.95 -28.99 6.57
C ASP A 526 23.22 -28.66 8.05
N CYS A 527 23.58 -27.40 8.35
CA CYS A 527 23.73 -26.86 9.68
C CYS A 527 22.40 -26.40 10.30
N GLN A 528 21.26 -26.67 9.63
CA GLN A 528 19.91 -26.21 10.01
C GLN A 528 19.81 -24.68 10.07
N THR A 529 20.56 -23.96 9.23
CA THR A 529 20.47 -22.51 9.07
C THR A 529 19.46 -22.19 8.00
N LEU A 530 18.44 -21.47 8.37
CA LEU A 530 17.40 -21.00 7.44
C LEU A 530 17.82 -19.65 6.87
N HIS A 531 17.99 -19.55 5.56
CA HIS A 531 18.43 -18.32 4.88
C HIS A 531 17.28 -17.42 4.42
N ILE A 532 16.05 -17.94 4.41
CA ILE A 532 14.83 -17.21 4.05
C ILE A 532 13.78 -17.42 5.15
N ASN A 533 13.09 -16.34 5.59
CA ASN A 533 11.99 -16.48 6.54
C ASN A 533 10.80 -17.17 5.85
N ILE A 534 10.19 -18.12 6.50
CA ILE A 534 8.94 -18.76 6.07
C ILE A 534 7.79 -18.07 6.81
N ILE A 535 6.86 -17.46 6.06
CA ILE A 535 5.81 -16.62 6.62
C ILE A 535 4.45 -17.20 6.26
N PRO A 536 3.74 -17.82 7.21
CA PRO A 536 2.37 -18.24 6.98
C PRO A 536 1.45 -17.03 6.85
N LEU A 537 0.51 -17.10 5.90
CA LEU A 537 -0.57 -16.12 5.73
C LEU A 537 -1.92 -16.81 5.99
N PHE A 538 -2.64 -16.32 6.99
CA PHE A 538 -4.00 -16.74 7.32
C PHE A 538 -4.99 -15.77 6.70
N GLU A 539 -5.86 -16.27 5.80
CA GLU A 539 -6.65 -15.41 4.89
C GLU A 539 -8.14 -15.44 5.16
N THR A 540 -8.72 -16.63 5.37
CA THR A 540 -10.16 -16.77 5.58
C THR A 540 -10.55 -16.62 7.06
N ILE A 541 -11.84 -16.45 7.33
CA ILE A 541 -12.35 -16.45 8.72
C ILE A 541 -11.99 -17.76 9.45
N ALA A 542 -12.06 -18.88 8.74
CA ALA A 542 -11.69 -20.19 9.30
C ALA A 542 -10.19 -20.25 9.64
N ASP A 543 -9.31 -19.80 8.75
CA ASP A 543 -7.86 -19.79 8.97
C ASP A 543 -7.48 -18.90 10.17
N LEU A 544 -8.09 -17.71 10.27
CA LEU A 544 -7.87 -16.78 11.38
C LEU A 544 -8.24 -17.39 12.73
N ARG A 545 -9.32 -18.19 12.79
CA ARG A 545 -9.78 -18.85 14.03
C ARG A 545 -8.83 -19.93 14.53
N VAL A 546 -8.07 -20.56 13.65
CA VAL A 546 -7.17 -21.66 13.98
C VAL A 546 -5.69 -21.27 13.98
N CYS A 547 -5.33 -20.03 13.58
CA CYS A 547 -3.93 -19.59 13.44
C CYS A 547 -3.12 -19.78 14.73
N GLY A 548 -3.71 -19.48 15.90
CA GLY A 548 -3.07 -19.70 17.20
C GLY A 548 -2.72 -21.16 17.47
N VAL A 549 -3.64 -22.09 17.13
CA VAL A 549 -3.42 -23.53 17.31
C VAL A 549 -2.30 -24.02 16.39
N ILE A 550 -2.33 -23.63 15.11
CA ILE A 550 -1.29 -24.01 14.14
C ILE A 550 0.08 -23.50 14.58
N MET A 551 0.17 -22.24 15.03
CA MET A 551 1.44 -21.69 15.49
C MET A 551 1.90 -22.30 16.81
N ASP A 552 1.02 -22.63 17.75
CA ASP A 552 1.39 -23.31 18.99
C ASP A 552 1.95 -24.71 18.72
N GLU A 553 1.34 -25.44 17.80
CA GLU A 553 1.83 -26.75 17.36
C GLU A 553 3.18 -26.64 16.65
N LEU A 554 3.33 -25.74 15.69
CA LEU A 554 4.57 -25.49 14.95
C LEU A 554 5.73 -25.14 15.89
N LEU A 555 5.50 -24.20 16.81
CA LEU A 555 6.49 -23.73 17.76
C LEU A 555 6.81 -24.78 18.86
N SER A 556 6.02 -25.83 18.98
CA SER A 556 6.29 -26.98 19.85
C SER A 556 7.23 -28.01 19.21
N ILE A 557 7.46 -27.94 17.88
CA ILE A 557 8.34 -28.88 17.16
C ILE A 557 9.81 -28.50 17.40
N PRO A 558 10.62 -29.40 18.06
CA PRO A 558 12.01 -29.07 18.39
C PRO A 558 12.86 -28.73 17.16
N PHE A 559 12.65 -29.41 16.03
CA PHE A 559 13.35 -29.15 14.79
C PHE A 559 13.07 -27.71 14.29
N TYR A 560 11.81 -27.28 14.24
CA TYR A 560 11.46 -25.93 13.80
C TYR A 560 12.00 -24.84 14.73
N ARG A 561 12.00 -25.11 16.04
CA ARG A 561 12.62 -24.24 17.04
C ARG A 561 14.13 -24.03 16.76
N GLN A 562 14.82 -25.07 16.31
CA GLN A 562 16.23 -24.95 15.95
C GLN A 562 16.40 -24.06 14.71
N LEU A 563 15.51 -24.15 13.71
CA LEU A 563 15.54 -23.25 12.55
C LEU A 563 15.37 -21.78 12.96
N LEU A 564 14.45 -21.50 13.87
CA LEU A 564 14.19 -20.13 14.34
C LEU A 564 15.39 -19.51 15.08
N LYS A 565 16.29 -20.28 15.69
CA LYS A 565 17.52 -19.74 16.28
C LYS A 565 18.39 -19.04 15.25
N SER A 566 18.46 -19.55 14.01
CA SER A 566 19.18 -18.92 12.90
C SER A 566 18.52 -17.60 12.43
N ARG A 567 17.28 -17.37 12.85
CA ARG A 567 16.46 -16.18 12.57
C ARG A 567 16.25 -15.31 13.80
N ASN A 568 17.18 -15.32 14.76
CA ASN A 568 17.14 -14.56 16.01
C ASN A 568 15.89 -14.84 16.86
N ASN A 569 15.35 -16.07 16.83
CA ASN A 569 14.10 -16.46 17.48
C ASN A 569 12.91 -15.54 17.14
N THR A 570 12.85 -15.05 15.91
CA THR A 570 11.74 -14.24 15.40
C THR A 570 10.96 -15.04 14.36
N GLN A 571 9.64 -15.06 14.49
CA GLN A 571 8.74 -15.61 13.48
C GLN A 571 7.75 -14.55 13.03
N GLU A 572 7.64 -14.37 11.73
CA GLU A 572 6.66 -13.47 11.15
C GLU A 572 5.40 -14.25 10.76
N VAL A 573 4.25 -13.65 11.01
CA VAL A 573 2.93 -14.18 10.63
C VAL A 573 2.19 -13.08 9.87
N MET A 574 1.62 -13.41 8.72
CA MET A 574 0.81 -12.49 7.94
C MET A 574 -0.68 -12.76 8.14
N LEU A 575 -1.45 -11.69 8.29
CA LEU A 575 -2.90 -11.70 8.44
C LEU A 575 -3.57 -11.08 7.21
N GLY A 576 -4.55 -11.79 6.63
CA GLY A 576 -5.26 -11.41 5.42
C GLY A 576 -6.55 -10.64 5.73
N TYR A 577 -6.66 -9.43 5.20
CA TYR A 577 -7.81 -8.53 5.40
C TYR A 577 -8.85 -8.62 4.28
N SER A 578 -8.40 -8.75 3.04
CA SER A 578 -9.29 -8.69 1.88
C SER A 578 -10.11 -9.97 1.72
N ASP A 579 -9.48 -11.12 1.88
CA ASP A 579 -10.13 -12.41 1.72
C ASP A 579 -11.07 -12.70 2.90
N SER A 580 -10.66 -12.37 4.13
CA SER A 580 -11.53 -12.46 5.31
C SER A 580 -12.76 -11.54 5.21
N ASN A 581 -12.59 -10.31 4.66
CA ASN A 581 -13.71 -9.39 4.45
C ASN A 581 -14.69 -9.91 3.38
N LYS A 582 -14.18 -10.50 2.31
CA LYS A 582 -15.02 -11.16 1.30
C LYS A 582 -15.79 -12.33 1.89
N ASP A 583 -15.15 -13.14 2.74
CA ASP A 583 -15.71 -14.35 3.36
C ASP A 583 -16.79 -14.04 4.41
N GLY A 584 -16.55 -13.06 5.29
CA GLY A 584 -17.38 -12.83 6.48
C GLY A 584 -17.97 -11.43 6.64
N GLY A 585 -17.70 -10.50 5.74
CA GLY A 585 -18.09 -9.08 5.88
C GLY A 585 -17.17 -8.31 6.84
N TYR A 586 -17.39 -6.99 6.90
CA TYR A 586 -16.47 -6.05 7.55
C TYR A 586 -16.32 -6.25 9.06
N LEU A 587 -17.45 -6.32 9.79
CA LEU A 587 -17.44 -6.48 11.24
C LEU A 587 -16.72 -7.76 11.65
N THR A 588 -17.14 -8.88 11.07
CA THR A 588 -16.57 -10.19 11.40
C THR A 588 -15.09 -10.30 11.04
N ALA A 589 -14.69 -9.83 9.84
CA ALA A 589 -13.29 -9.87 9.45
C ALA A 589 -12.39 -9.10 10.41
N ASN A 590 -12.77 -7.87 10.80
CA ASN A 590 -11.97 -7.09 11.74
C ASN A 590 -11.95 -7.71 13.14
N TRP A 591 -13.05 -8.31 13.58
CA TRP A 591 -13.10 -8.97 14.87
C TRP A 591 -12.23 -10.24 14.92
N GLU A 592 -12.30 -11.08 13.90
CA GLU A 592 -11.48 -12.29 13.82
C GLU A 592 -9.98 -11.95 13.69
N LEU A 593 -9.63 -10.87 12.97
CA LEU A 593 -8.26 -10.38 12.96
C LEU A 593 -7.80 -9.94 14.35
N TYR A 594 -8.61 -9.17 15.07
CA TYR A 594 -8.29 -8.73 16.42
C TYR A 594 -8.09 -9.92 17.38
N LYS A 595 -8.96 -10.95 17.31
CA LYS A 595 -8.80 -12.19 18.09
C LYS A 595 -7.55 -12.97 17.71
N ALA A 596 -7.28 -13.10 16.41
CA ALA A 596 -6.08 -13.78 15.91
C ALA A 596 -4.80 -13.11 16.44
N GLU A 597 -4.74 -11.78 16.44
CA GLU A 597 -3.61 -11.03 17.00
C GLU A 597 -3.43 -11.31 18.50
N LEU A 598 -4.53 -11.32 19.28
CA LEU A 598 -4.49 -11.65 20.71
C LEU A 598 -3.98 -13.07 20.98
N GLU A 599 -4.46 -14.05 20.22
CA GLU A 599 -4.06 -15.43 20.38
C GLU A 599 -2.59 -15.66 19.97
N LEU A 600 -2.16 -15.03 18.86
CA LEU A 600 -0.77 -15.10 18.44
C LEU A 600 0.17 -14.49 19.48
N VAL A 601 -0.18 -13.34 20.07
CA VAL A 601 0.63 -12.74 21.16
C VAL A 601 0.76 -13.71 22.34
N LYS A 602 -0.31 -14.37 22.75
CA LYS A 602 -0.28 -15.36 23.86
C LYS A 602 0.60 -16.57 23.53
N VAL A 603 0.44 -17.14 22.33
CA VAL A 603 1.20 -18.31 21.89
C VAL A 603 2.70 -17.99 21.80
N PHE A 604 3.06 -16.87 21.21
CA PHE A 604 4.44 -16.50 21.02
C PHE A 604 5.14 -16.18 22.35
N ASN A 605 4.44 -15.52 23.28
CA ASN A 605 4.93 -15.30 24.64
C ASN A 605 5.13 -16.64 25.39
N LYS A 606 4.22 -17.60 25.26
CA LYS A 606 4.33 -18.96 25.83
C LYS A 606 5.65 -19.64 25.38
N HIS A 607 5.99 -19.50 24.11
CA HIS A 607 7.17 -20.13 23.52
C HIS A 607 8.46 -19.31 23.62
N GLY A 608 8.39 -18.04 24.06
CA GLY A 608 9.54 -17.13 24.10
C GLY A 608 10.12 -16.83 22.72
N ILE A 609 9.26 -16.77 21.70
CA ILE A 609 9.60 -16.40 20.33
C ILE A 609 9.08 -14.99 20.06
N GLU A 610 9.86 -14.19 19.36
CA GLU A 610 9.45 -12.86 18.98
C GLU A 610 8.44 -12.91 17.82
N LEU A 611 7.25 -12.37 18.06
CA LEU A 611 6.21 -12.23 17.02
C LEU A 611 6.47 -10.97 16.20
N ARG A 612 6.41 -11.12 14.88
CA ARG A 612 6.29 -10.00 13.94
C ARG A 612 5.01 -10.17 13.14
N LEU A 613 4.14 -9.17 13.18
CA LEU A 613 2.93 -9.20 12.38
C LEU A 613 3.12 -8.46 11.06
N PHE A 614 2.61 -9.09 10.01
CA PHE A 614 2.50 -8.50 8.68
C PHE A 614 1.03 -8.33 8.32
N HIS A 615 0.57 -7.10 8.27
CA HIS A 615 -0.81 -6.76 8.01
C HIS A 615 -1.04 -6.63 6.51
N GLY A 616 -1.76 -7.59 5.94
CA GLY A 616 -2.22 -7.55 4.55
C GLY A 616 -3.36 -6.55 4.35
N ARG A 617 -3.18 -5.28 4.78
CA ARG A 617 -4.23 -4.26 4.74
C ARG A 617 -4.74 -4.06 3.33
N GLY A 618 -5.91 -4.58 3.08
CA GLY A 618 -6.65 -4.48 1.83
C GLY A 618 -8.14 -4.43 2.14
N GLY A 619 -8.98 -4.51 1.09
CA GLY A 619 -10.43 -4.40 1.24
C GLY A 619 -10.91 -2.96 1.42
N THR A 620 -12.23 -2.79 1.56
CA THR A 620 -12.95 -1.51 1.49
C THR A 620 -12.38 -0.43 2.42
N VAL A 621 -11.86 -0.82 3.57
CA VAL A 621 -11.37 0.11 4.60
C VAL A 621 -9.89 0.42 4.45
N GLY A 622 -9.04 -0.57 4.22
CA GLY A 622 -7.61 -0.35 4.01
C GLY A 622 -7.31 0.42 2.73
N ARG A 623 -8.16 0.28 1.72
CA ARG A 623 -8.11 1.00 0.45
C ARG A 623 -8.93 2.28 0.46
N GLY A 624 -9.96 2.36 1.31
CA GLY A 624 -10.84 3.51 1.45
C GLY A 624 -10.24 4.76 2.10
N GLY A 625 -8.95 4.74 2.48
CA GLY A 625 -8.26 5.88 3.04
C GLY A 625 -8.40 6.01 4.56
N GLY A 626 -8.74 4.94 5.27
CA GLY A 626 -8.72 4.91 6.73
C GLY A 626 -7.33 5.27 7.27
N PRO A 627 -7.23 6.14 8.31
CA PRO A 627 -5.95 6.64 8.79
C PRO A 627 -5.10 5.50 9.37
N SER A 628 -3.88 5.36 8.86
CA SER A 628 -2.95 4.30 9.31
C SER A 628 -2.55 4.47 10.77
N TYR A 629 -2.55 5.71 11.26
CA TYR A 629 -2.19 6.04 12.64
C TYR A 629 -3.16 5.41 13.63
N GLU A 630 -4.43 5.74 13.53
CA GLU A 630 -5.48 5.24 14.43
C GLU A 630 -5.64 3.72 14.33
N ALA A 631 -5.47 3.17 13.13
CA ALA A 631 -5.57 1.74 12.93
C ALA A 631 -4.42 0.94 13.57
N ILE A 632 -3.22 1.51 13.66
CA ILE A 632 -2.09 0.90 14.37
C ILE A 632 -2.30 1.00 15.88
N LEU A 633 -2.80 2.14 16.37
CA LEU A 633 -3.09 2.33 17.80
C LEU A 633 -4.30 1.53 18.30
N ALA A 634 -5.19 1.11 17.40
CA ALA A 634 -6.36 0.29 17.72
C ALA A 634 -6.07 -1.22 17.80
N GLN A 635 -4.84 -1.65 17.52
CA GLN A 635 -4.45 -3.05 17.61
C GLN A 635 -4.32 -3.52 19.06
N PRO A 636 -4.47 -4.83 19.33
CA PRO A 636 -4.33 -5.38 20.67
C PRO A 636 -2.94 -5.11 21.26
N LEU A 637 -2.90 -5.00 22.57
CA LEU A 637 -1.66 -4.82 23.31
C LEU A 637 -0.65 -5.95 22.99
N GLY A 638 0.58 -5.57 22.63
CA GLY A 638 1.67 -6.49 22.31
C GLY A 638 1.71 -6.99 20.88
N SER A 639 0.70 -6.67 20.04
CA SER A 639 0.71 -6.99 18.61
C SER A 639 1.69 -6.11 17.83
N VAL A 640 1.83 -4.84 18.24
CA VAL A 640 2.87 -3.93 17.74
C VAL A 640 4.00 -3.83 18.76
N ASN A 641 5.09 -4.52 18.50
CA ASN A 641 6.24 -4.59 19.39
C ASN A 641 7.50 -4.05 18.71
N ALA A 642 7.55 -2.73 18.51
CA ALA A 642 8.53 -1.99 17.72
C ALA A 642 8.60 -2.39 16.23
N GLN A 643 7.87 -3.40 15.83
CA GLN A 643 7.92 -3.96 14.49
C GLN A 643 6.54 -4.01 13.84
N ILE A 644 6.46 -3.57 12.60
CA ILE A 644 5.24 -3.65 11.81
C ILE A 644 5.59 -3.76 10.33
N ARG A 645 4.92 -4.68 9.63
CA ARG A 645 4.91 -4.73 8.17
C ARG A 645 3.48 -4.52 7.67
N ILE A 646 3.33 -3.74 6.61
CA ILE A 646 2.02 -3.38 6.07
C ILE A 646 2.09 -3.41 4.56
N THR A 647 1.15 -4.08 3.89
CA THR A 647 1.00 -3.96 2.44
C THR A 647 0.48 -2.58 2.07
N GLU A 648 1.12 -1.97 1.07
CA GLU A 648 0.60 -0.79 0.38
C GLU A 648 0.03 -1.23 -0.96
N GLN A 649 -1.26 -0.99 -1.16
CA GLN A 649 -1.97 -1.43 -2.36
C GLN A 649 -1.67 -0.49 -3.53
N GLY A 650 -1.70 -1.01 -4.77
CA GLY A 650 -1.22 -0.32 -5.95
C GLY A 650 -1.76 1.10 -6.16
N GLU A 651 -3.07 1.31 -5.96
CA GLU A 651 -3.71 2.63 -6.10
C GLU A 651 -3.33 3.61 -4.98
N VAL A 652 -3.07 3.09 -3.78
CA VAL A 652 -2.71 3.89 -2.61
C VAL A 652 -1.25 4.37 -2.69
N ILE A 653 -0.37 3.60 -3.33
CA ILE A 653 1.05 3.91 -3.45
C ILE A 653 1.26 5.28 -4.10
N ALA A 654 0.54 5.58 -5.18
CA ALA A 654 0.68 6.85 -5.89
C ALA A 654 0.26 8.04 -5.01
N SER A 655 -0.90 7.95 -4.36
CA SER A 655 -1.40 9.03 -3.48
C SER A 655 -0.55 9.24 -2.23
N LYS A 656 0.11 8.19 -1.73
CA LYS A 656 0.95 8.26 -0.53
C LYS A 656 2.40 8.65 -0.82
N TYR A 657 2.97 8.22 -1.96
CA TYR A 657 4.43 8.23 -2.16
C TYR A 657 4.90 8.85 -3.48
N ALA A 658 4.01 9.36 -4.34
CA ALA A 658 4.45 10.04 -5.55
C ALA A 658 4.99 11.46 -5.26
N ASP A 659 4.36 12.19 -4.33
CA ASP A 659 4.85 13.49 -3.87
C ASP A 659 5.79 13.31 -2.66
N PRO A 660 7.00 13.89 -2.66
CA PRO A 660 7.98 13.73 -1.58
C PRO A 660 7.50 14.21 -0.21
N GLU A 661 6.76 15.34 -0.13
CA GLU A 661 6.27 15.88 1.15
C GLU A 661 5.18 14.98 1.75
N ILE A 662 4.27 14.53 0.90
CA ILE A 662 3.20 13.60 1.30
C ILE A 662 3.82 12.26 1.72
N GLY A 663 4.78 11.76 0.94
CA GLY A 663 5.47 10.51 1.24
C GLY A 663 6.23 10.56 2.56
N ARG A 664 6.95 11.67 2.80
CA ARG A 664 7.61 11.90 4.09
C ARG A 664 6.61 11.89 5.25
N ARG A 665 5.44 12.54 5.08
CA ARG A 665 4.41 12.58 6.13
C ARG A 665 3.82 11.18 6.39
N ASN A 666 3.54 10.40 5.36
CA ASN A 666 3.02 9.04 5.54
C ASN A 666 4.01 8.13 6.26
N LEU A 667 5.32 8.24 5.96
CA LEU A 667 6.35 7.50 6.68
C LEU A 667 6.48 7.97 8.14
N GLU A 668 6.39 9.29 8.40
CA GLU A 668 6.39 9.86 9.74
C GLU A 668 5.21 9.33 10.58
N ILE A 669 4.02 9.22 9.99
CA ILE A 669 2.83 8.66 10.63
C ILE A 669 3.06 7.21 11.07
N LEU A 670 3.67 6.39 10.22
CA LEU A 670 3.98 5.00 10.58
C LEU A 670 4.98 4.92 11.73
N ILE A 671 5.99 5.78 11.73
CA ILE A 671 6.99 5.86 12.81
C ILE A 671 6.31 6.27 14.13
N ALA A 672 5.53 7.35 14.11
CA ALA A 672 4.85 7.85 15.30
C ALA A 672 3.88 6.82 15.88
N ALA A 673 3.05 6.20 15.02
CA ALA A 673 2.09 5.19 15.44
C ALA A 673 2.77 3.95 16.06
N THR A 674 3.85 3.45 15.43
CA THR A 674 4.60 2.30 15.95
C THR A 674 5.27 2.62 17.28
N LEU A 675 5.83 3.83 17.39
CA LEU A 675 6.47 4.32 18.62
C LEU A 675 5.45 4.40 19.77
N GLU A 676 4.30 5.02 19.54
CA GLU A 676 3.26 5.17 20.55
C GLU A 676 2.61 3.82 20.90
N ALA A 677 2.25 2.99 19.94
CA ALA A 677 1.68 1.67 20.19
C ALA A 677 2.61 0.77 21.02
N THR A 678 3.93 0.91 20.83
CA THR A 678 4.90 0.10 21.56
C THR A 678 5.19 0.64 22.95
N LEU A 679 5.38 1.96 23.11
CA LEU A 679 5.90 2.54 24.34
C LEU A 679 4.83 3.17 25.24
N LEU A 680 3.68 3.59 24.68
CA LEU A 680 2.60 4.21 25.46
C LEU A 680 1.48 3.23 25.81
N HIS A 681 1.10 2.32 24.90
CA HIS A 681 0.04 1.34 25.11
C HIS A 681 0.19 0.51 26.40
N PRO A 682 1.38 0.05 26.82
CA PRO A 682 1.54 -0.68 28.08
C PRO A 682 1.15 0.14 29.31
N HIS A 683 1.08 1.46 29.19
CA HIS A 683 0.75 2.39 30.26
C HIS A 683 -0.71 2.91 30.18
N GLU A 684 -1.46 2.51 29.20
CA GLU A 684 -2.85 2.88 28.95
C GLU A 684 -3.70 1.60 28.90
N ASN A 685 -4.85 1.59 29.58
CA ASN A 685 -5.83 0.53 29.34
C ASN A 685 -6.29 0.69 27.88
N ASP A 686 -6.19 -0.39 27.08
CA ASP A 686 -6.68 -0.41 25.70
C ASP A 686 -8.21 -0.25 25.61
N GLY A 687 -8.89 -0.14 26.76
CA GLY A 687 -10.33 -0.03 26.87
C GLY A 687 -11.08 -1.36 26.67
N ALA A 688 -10.39 -2.44 26.32
CA ALA A 688 -11.00 -3.75 26.15
C ALA A 688 -11.27 -4.40 27.50
N THR A 689 -12.53 -4.72 27.78
CA THR A 689 -12.96 -5.54 28.92
C THR A 689 -13.46 -6.89 28.43
N SER A 690 -13.51 -7.88 29.32
CA SER A 690 -14.12 -9.18 28.97
C SER A 690 -15.54 -9.02 28.44
N GLU A 691 -16.25 -8.04 28.94
CA GLU A 691 -17.61 -7.71 28.49
C GLU A 691 -17.61 -7.13 27.06
N HIS A 692 -16.69 -6.24 26.75
CA HIS A 692 -16.53 -5.70 25.39
C HIS A 692 -16.23 -6.80 24.38
N LEU A 693 -15.33 -7.74 24.73
CA LEU A 693 -15.00 -8.89 23.87
C LEU A 693 -16.23 -9.78 23.66
N ARG A 694 -17.03 -10.07 24.72
CA ARG A 694 -18.26 -10.84 24.63
C ARG A 694 -19.30 -10.17 23.70
N ILE A 695 -19.46 -8.87 23.83
CA ILE A 695 -20.40 -8.10 23.01
C ILE A 695 -20.01 -8.15 21.54
N VAL A 696 -18.76 -7.85 21.21
CA VAL A 696 -18.34 -7.87 19.79
C VAL A 696 -18.35 -9.29 19.20
N GLU A 697 -18.08 -10.32 20.02
CA GLU A 697 -18.25 -11.70 19.58
C GLU A 697 -19.70 -11.98 19.17
N ALA A 698 -20.68 -11.59 20.02
CA ALA A 698 -22.09 -11.77 19.69
C ALA A 698 -22.49 -10.98 18.42
N LEU A 699 -22.07 -9.72 18.32
CA LEU A 699 -22.31 -8.90 17.11
C LEU A 699 -21.69 -9.53 15.86
N SER A 700 -20.47 -10.05 15.98
CA SER A 700 -19.74 -10.68 14.88
C SER A 700 -20.43 -11.94 14.37
N LEU A 701 -20.93 -12.80 15.28
CA LEU A 701 -21.64 -14.00 14.90
C LEU A 701 -22.93 -13.69 14.13
N ASP A 702 -23.69 -12.71 14.59
CA ASP A 702 -24.93 -12.30 13.93
C ASP A 702 -24.67 -11.60 12.60
N ALA A 703 -23.65 -10.73 12.53
CA ALA A 703 -23.24 -10.08 11.29
C ALA A 703 -22.73 -11.10 10.25
N PHE A 704 -21.95 -12.07 10.68
CA PHE A 704 -21.48 -13.17 9.83
C PHE A 704 -22.64 -13.96 9.22
N ALA A 705 -23.58 -14.37 10.07
CA ALA A 705 -24.77 -15.10 9.61
C ALA A 705 -25.59 -14.28 8.61
N THR A 706 -25.80 -12.98 8.87
CA THR A 706 -26.54 -12.08 8.00
C THR A 706 -25.83 -11.86 6.66
N TYR A 707 -24.50 -11.66 6.68
CA TYR A 707 -23.69 -11.50 5.47
C TYR A 707 -23.69 -12.77 4.62
N ARG A 708 -23.43 -13.94 5.24
CA ARG A 708 -23.41 -15.21 4.53
C ARG A 708 -24.76 -15.58 3.95
N LYS A 709 -25.84 -15.31 4.66
CA LYS A 709 -27.20 -15.52 4.18
C LYS A 709 -27.44 -14.78 2.86
N LEU A 710 -27.03 -13.51 2.75
CA LEU A 710 -27.18 -12.77 1.49
C LEU A 710 -26.24 -13.33 0.41
N VAL A 711 -24.95 -13.38 0.69
CA VAL A 711 -23.91 -13.56 -0.33
C VAL A 711 -23.79 -14.99 -0.83
N TYR A 712 -23.94 -15.96 0.07
CA TYR A 712 -23.66 -17.39 -0.20
C TYR A 712 -24.89 -18.29 -0.15
N GLU A 713 -25.96 -17.88 0.53
CA GLU A 713 -27.12 -18.74 0.73
C GLU A 713 -28.38 -18.27 -0.02
N THR A 714 -28.43 -16.96 -0.44
CA THR A 714 -29.60 -16.45 -1.19
C THR A 714 -29.52 -16.92 -2.63
N ALA A 715 -30.54 -17.65 -3.05
CA ALA A 715 -30.63 -18.14 -4.43
C ALA A 715 -30.61 -16.98 -5.43
N GLY A 716 -29.78 -17.09 -6.47
CA GLY A 716 -29.64 -16.08 -7.52
C GLY A 716 -28.79 -14.87 -7.15
N PHE A 717 -28.20 -14.80 -5.93
CA PHE A 717 -27.33 -13.67 -5.57
C PHE A 717 -26.14 -13.53 -6.53
N THR A 718 -25.56 -14.63 -6.95
CA THR A 718 -24.47 -14.65 -7.94
C THR A 718 -24.91 -14.03 -9.26
N ASP A 719 -26.09 -14.39 -9.77
CA ASP A 719 -26.63 -13.82 -11.01
C ASP A 719 -26.88 -12.33 -10.87
N TYR A 720 -27.46 -11.91 -9.73
CA TYR A 720 -27.63 -10.50 -9.39
C TYR A 720 -26.29 -9.75 -9.41
N PHE A 721 -25.26 -10.26 -8.73
CA PHE A 721 -23.93 -9.64 -8.65
C PHE A 721 -23.30 -9.47 -10.04
N PHE A 722 -23.31 -10.52 -10.86
CA PHE A 722 -22.75 -10.46 -12.22
C PHE A 722 -23.53 -9.54 -13.15
N ALA A 723 -24.83 -9.36 -12.93
CA ALA A 723 -25.66 -8.46 -13.70
C ALA A 723 -25.58 -7.01 -13.18
N ALA A 724 -25.67 -6.77 -11.88
CA ALA A 724 -25.71 -5.45 -11.26
C ALA A 724 -24.35 -4.79 -11.04
N THR A 725 -23.26 -5.41 -11.47
CA THR A 725 -21.92 -4.85 -11.32
C THR A 725 -21.12 -4.96 -12.63
N PRO A 726 -20.09 -4.12 -12.81
CA PRO A 726 -19.22 -4.19 -13.98
C PRO A 726 -18.08 -5.22 -13.84
N ILE A 727 -18.24 -6.31 -13.07
CA ILE A 727 -17.18 -7.29 -12.79
C ILE A 727 -16.61 -7.93 -14.06
N LYS A 728 -17.44 -8.21 -15.05
CA LYS A 728 -17.02 -8.80 -16.32
C LYS A 728 -16.15 -7.81 -17.10
N GLU A 729 -16.54 -6.56 -17.13
CA GLU A 729 -15.84 -5.50 -17.82
C GLU A 729 -14.53 -5.08 -17.11
N ILE A 730 -14.49 -5.23 -15.79
CA ILE A 730 -13.24 -5.09 -15.00
C ILE A 730 -12.22 -6.16 -15.42
N ALA A 731 -12.66 -7.40 -15.63
CA ALA A 731 -11.79 -8.49 -16.04
C ALA A 731 -11.10 -8.23 -17.40
N GLU A 732 -11.73 -7.43 -18.26
CA GLU A 732 -11.20 -7.05 -19.58
C GLU A 732 -10.31 -5.80 -19.53
N LEU A 733 -10.28 -5.08 -18.42
CA LEU A 733 -9.50 -3.86 -18.26
C LEU A 733 -8.00 -4.20 -18.04
N ASN A 734 -7.13 -3.53 -18.77
CA ASN A 734 -5.66 -3.72 -18.66
C ASN A 734 -5.09 -3.01 -17.43
N ILE A 735 -5.56 -3.38 -16.22
CA ILE A 735 -5.13 -2.77 -14.96
C ILE A 735 -3.76 -3.28 -14.55
N GLY A 736 -3.55 -4.58 -14.57
CA GLY A 736 -2.31 -5.24 -14.13
C GLY A 736 -1.97 -6.50 -14.91
N SER A 737 -0.84 -7.12 -14.58
CA SER A 737 -0.38 -8.37 -15.20
C SER A 737 -1.20 -9.58 -14.74
N ARG A 738 -1.72 -9.56 -13.53
CA ARG A 738 -2.41 -10.66 -12.86
C ARG A 738 -3.79 -10.92 -13.45
N PRO A 739 -4.23 -12.18 -13.66
CA PRO A 739 -5.61 -12.50 -14.04
C PRO A 739 -6.63 -12.10 -12.96
N SER A 740 -7.85 -11.72 -13.35
CA SER A 740 -8.91 -11.28 -12.44
C SER A 740 -9.55 -12.40 -11.60
N SER A 741 -9.49 -13.65 -12.07
CA SER A 741 -9.99 -14.83 -11.35
C SER A 741 -8.93 -15.93 -11.26
N ARG A 742 -9.04 -16.81 -10.26
CA ARG A 742 -8.16 -17.97 -10.09
C ARG A 742 -8.53 -19.11 -11.05
N LYS A 743 -9.83 -19.26 -11.32
CA LYS A 743 -10.41 -20.26 -12.25
C LYS A 743 -11.46 -19.61 -13.12
N THR A 744 -11.79 -20.23 -14.24
CA THR A 744 -12.99 -19.88 -15.07
C THR A 744 -14.23 -20.47 -14.41
N SER A 745 -14.75 -19.83 -13.38
CA SER A 745 -16.02 -20.19 -12.74
C SER A 745 -16.80 -18.92 -12.45
N ASP A 746 -18.12 -19.04 -12.41
CA ASP A 746 -19.02 -17.96 -12.02
C ASP A 746 -19.31 -17.99 -10.50
N SER A 747 -18.52 -18.72 -9.71
CA SER A 747 -18.65 -18.79 -8.26
C SER A 747 -17.99 -17.59 -7.57
N ILE A 748 -18.64 -17.06 -6.54
CA ILE A 748 -18.10 -15.96 -5.73
C ILE A 748 -16.84 -16.40 -4.99
N GLU A 749 -16.77 -17.66 -4.57
CA GLU A 749 -15.62 -18.23 -3.85
C GLU A 749 -14.33 -18.13 -4.69
N ASP A 750 -14.40 -18.40 -6.00
CA ASP A 750 -13.26 -18.37 -6.92
C ASP A 750 -12.85 -16.95 -7.33
N LEU A 751 -13.72 -15.95 -7.09
CA LEU A 751 -13.37 -14.55 -7.32
C LEU A 751 -12.28 -14.09 -6.36
N ARG A 752 -11.36 -13.27 -6.86
CA ARG A 752 -10.40 -12.58 -6.01
C ARG A 752 -11.07 -11.47 -5.21
N ALA A 753 -10.60 -11.24 -4.00
CA ALA A 753 -11.16 -10.23 -3.11
C ALA A 753 -11.13 -8.81 -3.71
N ILE A 754 -10.08 -8.45 -4.46
CA ILE A 754 -9.95 -7.11 -5.05
C ILE A 754 -11.02 -6.83 -6.11
N PRO A 755 -11.20 -7.65 -7.16
CA PRO A 755 -12.31 -7.47 -8.11
C PRO A 755 -13.69 -7.48 -7.44
N TRP A 756 -13.90 -8.30 -6.41
CA TRP A 756 -15.12 -8.31 -5.61
C TRP A 756 -15.42 -6.96 -4.98
N VAL A 757 -14.51 -6.45 -4.17
CA VAL A 757 -14.69 -5.17 -3.47
C VAL A 757 -14.79 -4.00 -4.45
N PHE A 758 -13.97 -4.02 -5.50
CA PHE A 758 -13.96 -2.98 -6.52
C PHE A 758 -15.28 -2.89 -7.29
N SER A 759 -15.88 -4.03 -7.64
CA SER A 759 -17.18 -4.07 -8.31
C SER A 759 -18.28 -3.41 -7.48
N TRP A 760 -18.33 -3.68 -6.19
CA TRP A 760 -19.26 -3.06 -5.25
C TRP A 760 -18.99 -1.56 -5.01
N SER A 761 -17.76 -1.12 -5.18
CA SER A 761 -17.44 0.31 -5.12
C SER A 761 -17.94 1.05 -6.34
N LEU A 762 -17.81 0.46 -7.54
CA LEU A 762 -18.25 1.07 -8.80
C LEU A 762 -19.76 1.23 -8.89
N ASN A 763 -20.53 0.27 -8.40
CA ASN A 763 -22.00 0.39 -8.36
C ASN A 763 -22.52 1.14 -7.12
N ARG A 764 -21.65 1.72 -6.32
CA ARG A 764 -21.95 2.56 -5.15
C ARG A 764 -22.66 1.87 -3.98
N VAL A 765 -22.68 0.53 -3.94
CA VAL A 765 -23.20 -0.23 -2.79
C VAL A 765 -22.15 -0.39 -1.70
N LEU A 766 -20.89 -0.66 -2.05
CA LEU A 766 -19.79 -0.95 -1.13
C LEU A 766 -20.16 -2.04 -0.09
N LEU A 767 -20.93 -3.03 -0.51
CA LEU A 767 -21.57 -4.06 0.32
C LEU A 767 -20.67 -4.66 1.40
N PRO A 768 -19.43 -5.12 1.10
CA PRO A 768 -18.60 -5.79 2.11
C PRO A 768 -18.17 -4.89 3.27
N GLY A 769 -18.37 -3.57 3.17
CA GLY A 769 -17.89 -2.61 4.17
C GLY A 769 -18.87 -2.29 5.29
N TRP A 770 -20.11 -2.77 5.22
CA TRP A 770 -21.15 -2.42 6.21
C TRP A 770 -22.25 -3.50 6.40
N TYR A 771 -22.49 -4.37 5.43
CA TYR A 771 -23.64 -5.29 5.45
C TYR A 771 -23.55 -6.27 6.61
N GLY A 772 -24.67 -6.44 7.33
CA GLY A 772 -24.82 -7.30 8.49
C GLY A 772 -24.63 -6.60 9.84
N PHE A 773 -24.09 -5.38 9.85
CA PHE A 773 -23.89 -4.62 11.10
C PHE A 773 -25.21 -4.14 11.72
N GLY A 774 -26.11 -3.57 10.92
CA GLY A 774 -27.39 -3.04 11.38
C GLY A 774 -28.22 -4.11 12.07
N SER A 775 -28.43 -5.23 11.40
CA SER A 775 -29.16 -6.40 11.93
C SER A 775 -28.54 -6.96 13.21
N ALA A 776 -27.20 -7.05 13.25
CA ALA A 776 -26.52 -7.56 14.45
C ALA A 776 -26.69 -6.63 15.65
N VAL A 777 -26.55 -5.33 15.46
CA VAL A 777 -26.74 -4.32 16.53
C VAL A 777 -28.18 -4.26 16.99
N GLN A 778 -29.14 -4.25 16.06
CA GLN A 778 -30.57 -4.27 16.42
C GLN A 778 -30.90 -5.48 17.29
N LYS A 779 -30.51 -6.66 16.87
CA LYS A 779 -30.75 -7.90 17.62
C LYS A 779 -30.11 -7.87 19.01
N PHE A 780 -28.88 -7.36 19.11
CA PHE A 780 -28.21 -7.20 20.39
C PHE A 780 -28.98 -6.25 21.33
N ILE A 781 -29.43 -5.11 20.84
CA ILE A 781 -30.22 -4.15 21.62
C ILE A 781 -31.55 -4.76 22.06
N GLU A 782 -32.21 -5.54 21.21
CA GLU A 782 -33.45 -6.24 21.53
C GLU A 782 -33.23 -7.29 22.64
N CYS A 783 -32.10 -8.02 22.62
CA CYS A 783 -31.77 -9.02 23.64
C CYS A 783 -31.38 -8.41 24.99
N GLU A 784 -30.63 -7.31 25.00
CA GLU A 784 -30.12 -6.67 26.22
C GLU A 784 -31.00 -5.50 26.69
N ASN A 785 -32.12 -5.23 26.01
CA ASN A 785 -33.03 -4.12 26.27
C ASN A 785 -32.30 -2.75 26.23
N SER A 786 -32.77 -1.79 27.06
CA SER A 786 -32.19 -0.44 27.11
C SER A 786 -30.71 -0.38 27.53
N ALA A 787 -30.18 -1.44 28.15
CA ALA A 787 -28.77 -1.52 28.52
C ALA A 787 -27.85 -1.77 27.32
N GLY A 788 -28.31 -2.49 26.30
CA GLY A 788 -27.50 -2.83 25.12
C GLY A 788 -26.98 -1.58 24.39
N LEU A 789 -27.83 -0.61 24.10
CA LEU A 789 -27.42 0.62 23.45
C LEU A 789 -26.42 1.42 24.30
N GLN A 790 -26.65 1.52 25.60
CA GLN A 790 -25.74 2.25 26.52
C GLN A 790 -24.36 1.58 26.56
N GLN A 791 -24.31 0.25 26.55
CA GLN A 791 -23.03 -0.48 26.48
C GLN A 791 -22.28 -0.18 25.19
N LEU A 792 -22.93 -0.19 24.03
CA LEU A 792 -22.32 0.13 22.74
C LEU A 792 -21.81 1.58 22.68
N GLN A 793 -22.57 2.52 23.22
CA GLN A 793 -22.15 3.93 23.35
C GLN A 793 -20.92 4.07 24.24
N ALA A 794 -20.87 3.33 25.36
CA ALA A 794 -19.70 3.32 26.24
C ALA A 794 -18.47 2.70 25.54
N MET A 795 -18.65 1.62 24.79
CA MET A 795 -17.59 1.01 23.99
C MET A 795 -17.05 1.97 22.94
N TYR A 796 -17.92 2.66 22.21
CA TYR A 796 -17.51 3.66 21.22
C TYR A 796 -16.65 4.77 21.84
N LYS A 797 -17.04 5.23 23.03
CA LYS A 797 -16.30 6.28 23.74
C LYS A 797 -14.95 5.82 24.26
N ASN A 798 -14.85 4.59 24.79
CA ASN A 798 -13.74 4.17 25.63
C ASN A 798 -12.78 3.17 24.93
N TRP A 799 -13.17 2.51 23.83
CA TRP A 799 -12.39 1.50 23.19
C TRP A 799 -11.99 1.89 21.76
N ALA A 800 -10.70 2.09 21.55
CA ALA A 800 -10.14 2.58 20.28
C ALA A 800 -10.47 1.66 19.09
N PHE A 801 -10.44 0.34 19.27
CA PHE A 801 -10.81 -0.63 18.23
C PHE A 801 -12.26 -0.43 17.76
N PHE A 802 -13.21 -0.38 18.66
CA PHE A 802 -14.63 -0.23 18.33
C PHE A 802 -14.93 1.14 17.70
N ARG A 803 -14.30 2.19 18.21
CA ARG A 803 -14.38 3.54 17.62
C ARG A 803 -13.81 3.56 16.20
N GLY A 804 -12.66 2.94 15.97
CA GLY A 804 -12.04 2.83 14.64
C GLY A 804 -12.89 2.03 13.66
N LEU A 805 -13.50 0.93 14.12
CA LEU A 805 -14.43 0.11 13.35
C LEU A 805 -15.61 0.96 12.82
N LEU A 806 -16.28 1.70 13.72
CA LEU A 806 -17.43 2.53 13.36
C LEU A 806 -17.04 3.74 12.50
N SER A 807 -15.91 4.38 12.76
CA SER A 807 -15.41 5.50 11.95
C SER A 807 -15.13 5.10 10.50
N ASN A 808 -14.59 3.91 10.30
CA ASN A 808 -14.33 3.38 8.97
C ASN A 808 -15.64 2.99 8.26
N MET A 809 -16.59 2.42 8.98
CA MET A 809 -17.92 2.12 8.45
C MET A 809 -18.66 3.39 8.03
N ASP A 810 -18.62 4.45 8.84
CA ASP A 810 -19.14 5.79 8.54
C ASP A 810 -18.57 6.33 7.21
N MET A 811 -17.24 6.20 7.01
CA MET A 811 -16.59 6.59 5.77
C MET A 811 -17.08 5.76 4.55
N VAL A 812 -17.32 4.47 4.71
CA VAL A 812 -17.82 3.60 3.64
C VAL A 812 -19.27 3.95 3.31
N LEU A 813 -20.13 4.10 4.31
CA LEU A 813 -21.53 4.50 4.15
C LEU A 813 -21.67 5.87 3.49
N ALA A 814 -20.78 6.81 3.78
CA ALA A 814 -20.75 8.13 3.15
C ALA A 814 -20.44 8.09 1.64
N LYS A 815 -19.78 7.03 1.17
CA LYS A 815 -19.52 6.77 -0.27
C LYS A 815 -20.64 5.95 -0.93
N THR A 816 -21.48 5.29 -0.14
CA THR A 816 -22.60 4.49 -0.62
C THR A 816 -23.71 5.40 -1.13
N ASP A 817 -24.36 5.01 -2.23
CA ASP A 817 -25.48 5.74 -2.83
C ASP A 817 -26.52 4.77 -3.37
N MET A 818 -27.56 4.52 -2.60
CA MET A 818 -28.63 3.57 -2.97
C MET A 818 -29.42 4.03 -4.20
N GLY A 819 -29.50 5.34 -4.45
CA GLY A 819 -30.12 5.87 -5.67
C GLY A 819 -29.31 5.54 -6.94
N ILE A 820 -28.00 5.60 -6.88
CA ILE A 820 -27.12 5.11 -7.98
C ILE A 820 -27.18 3.59 -8.03
N ALA A 821 -27.12 2.89 -6.91
CA ALA A 821 -27.16 1.43 -6.82
C ALA A 821 -28.45 0.85 -7.47
N SER A 822 -29.60 1.51 -7.28
CA SER A 822 -30.86 1.09 -7.89
C SER A 822 -30.78 1.10 -9.43
N ARG A 823 -30.03 2.05 -10.03
CA ARG A 823 -29.83 2.09 -11.48
C ARG A 823 -29.01 0.91 -11.99
N TYR A 824 -28.01 0.48 -11.23
CA TYR A 824 -27.27 -0.76 -11.57
C TYR A 824 -28.13 -2.01 -11.38
N ALA A 825 -29.04 -2.01 -10.38
CA ALA A 825 -29.99 -3.11 -10.20
C ALA A 825 -30.92 -3.28 -11.41
N GLU A 826 -31.28 -2.22 -12.14
CA GLU A 826 -32.07 -2.29 -13.36
C GLU A 826 -31.42 -3.14 -14.48
N LEU A 827 -30.12 -3.39 -14.42
CA LEU A 827 -29.42 -4.31 -15.34
C LEU A 827 -29.77 -5.80 -15.09
N VAL A 828 -30.41 -6.11 -13.95
CA VAL A 828 -30.90 -7.47 -13.63
C VAL A 828 -32.24 -7.68 -14.32
N ALA A 829 -32.28 -8.61 -15.28
CA ALA A 829 -33.47 -8.84 -16.09
C ALA A 829 -34.63 -9.47 -15.30
N ASP A 830 -34.34 -10.36 -14.35
CA ASP A 830 -35.32 -10.96 -13.44
C ASP A 830 -35.76 -9.93 -12.39
N GLU A 831 -37.00 -9.43 -12.58
CA GLU A 831 -37.58 -8.42 -11.70
C GLU A 831 -37.77 -8.89 -10.27
N THR A 832 -38.15 -10.13 -10.06
CA THR A 832 -38.34 -10.72 -8.73
C THR A 832 -37.03 -10.83 -8.00
N LEU A 833 -36.01 -11.35 -8.66
CA LEU A 833 -34.68 -11.43 -8.13
C LEU A 833 -34.12 -10.04 -7.80
N ARG A 834 -34.28 -9.10 -8.73
CA ARG A 834 -33.86 -7.71 -8.55
C ARG A 834 -34.46 -7.08 -7.30
N HIS A 835 -35.79 -7.15 -7.17
CA HIS A 835 -36.49 -6.57 -6.01
C HIS A 835 -36.11 -7.25 -4.71
N THR A 836 -36.05 -8.57 -4.69
CA THR A 836 -35.73 -9.34 -3.49
C THR A 836 -34.36 -8.93 -2.94
N ILE A 837 -33.31 -9.01 -3.76
CA ILE A 837 -31.94 -8.75 -3.30
C ILE A 837 -31.72 -7.26 -3.03
N PHE A 838 -32.20 -6.37 -3.88
CA PHE A 838 -32.04 -4.94 -3.69
C PHE A 838 -32.74 -4.45 -2.42
N SER A 839 -33.96 -4.92 -2.13
CA SER A 839 -34.69 -4.57 -0.90
C SER A 839 -33.98 -5.08 0.35
N MET A 840 -33.36 -6.28 0.31
CA MET A 840 -32.54 -6.77 1.43
C MET A 840 -31.35 -5.82 1.70
N MET A 841 -30.67 -5.36 0.65
CA MET A 841 -29.54 -4.45 0.78
C MET A 841 -29.98 -3.06 1.26
N GLU A 842 -31.06 -2.53 0.73
CA GLU A 842 -31.58 -1.20 1.10
C GLU A 842 -32.07 -1.16 2.54
N THR A 843 -32.78 -2.21 2.99
CA THR A 843 -33.24 -2.35 4.37
C THR A 843 -32.06 -2.40 5.35
N GLU A 844 -31.08 -3.23 5.06
CA GLU A 844 -29.88 -3.35 5.92
C GLU A 844 -29.02 -2.08 5.90
N TRP A 845 -28.95 -1.36 4.76
CA TRP A 845 -28.26 -0.08 4.67
C TRP A 845 -28.88 0.99 5.56
N GLN A 846 -30.22 1.15 5.52
CA GLN A 846 -30.91 2.10 6.39
C GLN A 846 -30.74 1.73 7.86
N LEU A 847 -30.92 0.45 8.19
CA LEU A 847 -30.75 -0.05 9.55
C LEU A 847 -29.33 0.17 10.08
N THR A 848 -28.32 -0.05 9.22
CA THR A 848 -26.91 0.19 9.59
C THR A 848 -26.66 1.67 9.91
N ILE A 849 -27.21 2.60 9.12
CA ILE A 849 -27.10 4.04 9.39
C ILE A 849 -27.78 4.40 10.70
N ASP A 850 -29.01 3.90 10.92
CA ASP A 850 -29.78 4.22 12.13
C ASP A 850 -29.04 3.72 13.39
N MET A 851 -28.49 2.51 13.34
CA MET A 851 -27.71 1.94 14.43
C MET A 851 -26.37 2.67 14.64
N LEU A 852 -25.70 3.05 13.55
CA LEU A 852 -24.48 3.86 13.65
C LEU A 852 -24.75 5.18 14.35
N PHE A 853 -25.79 5.90 13.97
CA PHE A 853 -26.18 7.18 14.60
C PHE A 853 -26.62 7.00 16.05
N ALA A 854 -27.36 5.93 16.36
CA ALA A 854 -27.76 5.64 17.74
C ALA A 854 -26.53 5.41 18.64
N ILE A 855 -25.50 4.73 18.14
CA ILE A 855 -24.28 4.45 18.93
C ILE A 855 -23.39 5.69 19.03
N THR A 856 -23.15 6.38 17.93
CA THR A 856 -22.18 7.50 17.87
C THR A 856 -22.75 8.80 18.39
N GLY A 857 -24.07 8.96 18.36
CA GLY A 857 -24.77 10.22 18.64
C GLY A 857 -24.70 11.22 17.48
N ALA A 858 -24.15 10.84 16.34
CA ALA A 858 -24.09 11.65 15.14
C ALA A 858 -25.48 11.79 14.49
N THR A 859 -25.68 12.88 13.76
CA THR A 859 -26.91 13.17 13.03
C THR A 859 -26.72 13.11 11.52
N THR A 860 -25.45 13.11 11.09
CA THR A 860 -25.04 13.02 9.68
C THR A 860 -23.79 12.15 9.55
N LEU A 861 -23.62 11.52 8.39
CA LEU A 861 -22.40 10.78 8.10
C LEU A 861 -21.19 11.73 8.03
N LEU A 862 -20.06 11.26 8.49
CA LEU A 862 -18.78 11.99 8.56
C LEU A 862 -18.82 13.26 9.40
N GLU A 863 -19.71 13.35 10.38
CA GLU A 863 -19.76 14.49 11.31
C GLU A 863 -18.42 14.66 12.05
N SER A 864 -17.75 13.55 12.37
CA SER A 864 -16.42 13.54 12.99
C SER A 864 -15.28 13.84 12.01
N ASN A 865 -15.51 13.77 10.69
CA ASN A 865 -14.52 14.03 9.66
C ASN A 865 -15.00 15.02 8.59
N PRO A 866 -15.13 16.31 8.94
CA PRO A 866 -15.66 17.33 8.05
C PRO A 866 -14.81 17.58 6.81
N THR A 867 -13.53 17.22 6.85
CA THR A 867 -12.63 17.34 5.68
C THR A 867 -13.01 16.32 4.60
N LEU A 868 -13.23 15.08 4.98
CA LEU A 868 -13.66 14.03 4.06
C LEU A 868 -15.10 14.27 3.58
N ALA A 869 -16.01 14.68 4.47
CA ALA A 869 -17.39 15.04 4.11
C ALA A 869 -17.42 16.08 2.98
N ARG A 870 -16.64 17.15 3.12
CA ARG A 870 -16.51 18.22 2.12
C ARG A 870 -15.91 17.71 0.82
N SER A 871 -14.84 16.91 0.89
CA SER A 871 -14.22 16.31 -0.31
C SER A 871 -15.24 15.50 -1.11
N LEU A 872 -16.00 14.63 -0.44
CA LEU A 872 -17.05 13.84 -1.08
C LEU A 872 -18.16 14.72 -1.68
N THR A 873 -18.66 15.69 -0.93
CA THR A 873 -19.70 16.62 -1.40
C THR A 873 -19.26 17.38 -2.66
N THR A 874 -17.99 17.77 -2.74
CA THR A 874 -17.45 18.48 -3.90
C THR A 874 -17.30 17.57 -5.13
N ARG A 875 -16.99 16.30 -4.94
CA ARG A 875 -16.69 15.34 -6.01
C ARG A 875 -17.90 14.63 -6.57
N THR A 876 -18.87 14.31 -5.72
CA THR A 876 -20.04 13.52 -6.07
C THR A 876 -20.76 14.03 -7.35
N PRO A 877 -20.95 15.34 -7.56
CA PRO A 877 -21.58 15.85 -8.79
C PRO A 877 -20.84 15.54 -10.10
N TYR A 878 -19.56 15.15 -9.99
CA TYR A 878 -18.73 14.74 -11.15
C TYR A 878 -18.64 13.23 -11.31
N ILE A 879 -18.91 12.48 -10.22
CA ILE A 879 -18.90 11.01 -10.25
C ILE A 879 -20.25 10.47 -10.72
N ASP A 880 -21.36 11.04 -10.26
CA ASP A 880 -22.71 10.56 -10.59
C ASP A 880 -22.99 10.49 -12.09
N PRO A 881 -22.67 11.50 -12.92
CA PRO A 881 -22.84 11.38 -14.37
C PRO A 881 -22.05 10.20 -14.95
N LEU A 882 -20.87 9.89 -14.40
CA LEU A 882 -20.08 8.73 -14.82
C LEU A 882 -20.80 7.41 -14.49
N ASN A 883 -21.44 7.32 -13.30
CA ASN A 883 -22.22 6.15 -12.92
C ASN A 883 -23.45 5.98 -13.83
N HIS A 884 -24.24 7.03 -14.07
CA HIS A 884 -25.39 6.99 -14.98
C HIS A 884 -24.97 6.57 -16.41
N LEU A 885 -23.89 7.16 -16.93
CA LEU A 885 -23.34 6.78 -18.24
C LEU A 885 -22.89 5.32 -18.26
N GLN A 886 -22.25 4.87 -17.19
CA GLN A 886 -21.80 3.47 -17.10
C GLN A 886 -22.95 2.49 -17.18
N VAL A 887 -24.06 2.73 -16.48
CA VAL A 887 -25.26 1.87 -16.54
C VAL A 887 -25.80 1.80 -17.97
N GLY A 888 -25.98 2.94 -18.64
CA GLY A 888 -26.46 2.98 -20.03
C GLY A 888 -25.51 2.26 -21.00
N LEU A 889 -24.20 2.43 -20.83
CA LEU A 889 -23.18 1.77 -21.64
C LEU A 889 -23.13 0.26 -21.39
N LEU A 890 -23.26 -0.20 -20.15
CA LEU A 890 -23.32 -1.62 -19.78
C LEU A 890 -24.56 -2.26 -20.40
N HIS A 891 -25.72 -1.61 -20.32
CA HIS A 891 -26.94 -2.11 -20.93
C HIS A 891 -26.78 -2.29 -22.46
N ARG A 892 -26.25 -1.28 -23.15
CA ARG A 892 -25.98 -1.34 -24.61
C ARG A 892 -25.01 -2.48 -24.96
N HIS A 893 -23.88 -2.54 -24.25
CA HIS A 893 -22.85 -3.54 -24.49
C HIS A 893 -23.37 -4.97 -24.31
N ARG A 894 -24.08 -5.21 -23.21
CA ARG A 894 -24.65 -6.53 -22.87
C ARG A 894 -25.85 -6.90 -23.77
N SER A 895 -26.50 -5.92 -24.38
CA SER A 895 -27.54 -6.13 -25.42
C SER A 895 -26.97 -6.37 -26.82
N GLY A 896 -25.64 -6.47 -26.98
CA GLY A 896 -25.01 -6.83 -28.26
C GLY A 896 -24.39 -5.67 -29.03
N ASP A 897 -24.36 -4.42 -28.48
CA ASP A 897 -23.65 -3.30 -29.12
C ASP A 897 -22.13 -3.51 -29.00
N SER A 898 -21.53 -4.05 -30.05
CA SER A 898 -20.09 -4.33 -30.12
C SER A 898 -19.23 -3.15 -30.58
N HIS A 899 -19.81 -1.96 -30.68
CA HIS A 899 -19.09 -0.77 -31.14
C HIS A 899 -17.91 -0.47 -30.20
N HIS A 900 -16.70 -0.37 -30.74
CA HIS A 900 -15.46 -0.24 -29.95
C HIS A 900 -15.45 0.99 -29.01
N LEU A 901 -16.18 2.07 -29.34
CA LEU A 901 -16.30 3.25 -28.49
C LEU A 901 -17.11 2.98 -27.22
N VAL A 902 -18.12 2.09 -27.28
CA VAL A 902 -18.93 1.71 -26.11
C VAL A 902 -18.04 1.01 -25.07
N LYS A 903 -17.31 -0.01 -25.49
CA LYS A 903 -16.36 -0.71 -24.62
C LYS A 903 -15.31 0.22 -24.04
N ARG A 904 -14.76 1.10 -24.88
CA ARG A 904 -13.78 2.10 -24.43
C ARG A 904 -14.37 3.07 -23.40
N ALA A 905 -15.63 3.51 -23.59
CA ALA A 905 -16.32 4.39 -22.67
C ALA A 905 -16.59 3.70 -21.32
N ILE A 906 -16.98 2.42 -21.31
CA ILE A 906 -17.13 1.63 -20.08
C ILE A 906 -15.81 1.62 -19.29
N HIS A 907 -14.71 1.30 -19.94
CA HIS A 907 -13.41 1.26 -19.28
C HIS A 907 -12.99 2.64 -18.75
N LEU A 908 -13.31 3.72 -19.45
CA LEU A 908 -13.03 5.08 -18.99
C LEU A 908 -13.92 5.47 -17.80
N THR A 909 -15.21 5.07 -17.77
CA THR A 909 -16.07 5.32 -16.62
C THR A 909 -15.60 4.54 -15.39
N ILE A 910 -15.16 3.29 -15.53
CA ILE A 910 -14.54 2.51 -14.42
C ILE A 910 -13.37 3.30 -13.83
N ASN A 911 -12.45 3.76 -14.66
CA ASN A 911 -11.28 4.50 -14.21
C ASN A 911 -11.63 5.87 -13.61
N GLY A 912 -12.60 6.58 -14.20
CA GLY A 912 -13.06 7.89 -13.72
C GLY A 912 -13.79 7.82 -12.39
N ILE A 913 -14.67 6.82 -12.19
CA ILE A 913 -15.36 6.59 -10.92
C ILE A 913 -14.34 6.22 -9.83
N ALA A 914 -13.41 5.31 -10.14
CA ALA A 914 -12.35 4.93 -9.20
C ALA A 914 -11.51 6.12 -8.74
N ALA A 915 -11.03 6.94 -9.68
CA ALA A 915 -10.26 8.15 -9.38
C ALA A 915 -11.09 9.19 -8.59
N GLY A 916 -12.40 9.32 -8.90
CA GLY A 916 -13.32 10.22 -8.22
C GLY A 916 -13.63 9.81 -6.78
N LEU A 917 -13.87 8.53 -6.52
CA LEU A 917 -14.14 8.01 -5.18
C LEU A 917 -12.88 8.00 -4.28
N ARG A 918 -11.71 8.06 -4.87
CA ARG A 918 -10.42 7.92 -4.17
C ARG A 918 -10.38 6.66 -3.30
N ASN A 919 -9.57 5.71 -3.68
CA ASN A 919 -9.44 4.44 -2.96
C ASN A 919 -10.76 3.66 -2.92
N SER A 920 -11.15 3.12 -4.06
CA SER A 920 -12.41 2.41 -4.28
C SER A 920 -12.26 0.87 -4.26
N GLY A 921 -11.11 0.37 -3.83
CA GLY A 921 -10.87 -1.07 -3.83
C GLY A 921 -10.96 -1.75 -2.49
#